data_07e17fad367e708d7bfa17d7a50f219e
#
_entry.id   07e17fad367e708d7bfa17d7a50f219e
#
_cell.length_a   1.000
_cell.length_b   1.000
_cell.length_c   1.000
_cell.angle_alpha   90.00
_cell.angle_beta   90.00
_cell.angle_gamma   90.00
#
_symmetry.space_group_name_H-M   'P 1'
#
loop_
_entity.id
_entity.type
_entity.pdbx_description
1 polymer ?
#
loop_
_entity_poly.entity_id
_entity_poly.type
_entity_poly.pdbx_seq_one_letter_code
_entity_poly.pdbx_strand_id
1 'polypeptide(L)'
;MQHISGIIPRFLFSTLIAALLPATHAAAQSSAIAPVRGEVTEAGKATPLPGAVLRWLYDAASVGAPMITATSDEGGRFTLVRPARAASRVVVQALGYRPDTLAVPMSGAPYLRVALRAGAELGEVVVTDRAPAYSSLTPANVQMISGRDLTKSACCNLAESFETNASVEVTTSDAVSGAKQIQLLGLDGSYSLLTVDNQPALRGLAAPYRLGYLAGPWIENIEIIKGTGSVVNGYEAISGQVNVKLKEPEKTDQLLFNAYANDLGKFDVNLNASARINPKWSTVLLLHTDHLGNRVDRNKDGFLDLPLATQLNAFNKWKYLSGHGIVSEVGLGALRETRQGGQLGFRDTGAAAFTQNYGTTQATTRYTGYAKTSYTWPSRPFQSLGLLLTGTNHDFTSRYSYGYQTLHTDHDPNLPPYLVTNRTLRTYNGSQRTGQATLLFQSALGNTAHVYRTGLSFLFDNYDERLSDGRNYLTDTPADVEAREHRTRRELVPGAFAEYTYQNSRNLTVVAGLRTDRHNLYGWQLTPRLNVKYDVLKNTVLRAAAGSGFRVANPIADNAAMLASAREFVIGTNLRPEKAWNVGGSATQYFTALSHPATFILDYYHTEFENQVVADMYTSPGIIAIDNLQSGGRSFARSFQAELQIEPLKGLQMKGAYKYLDVRTTYDNQLLPKPLTPTHRAFVNLGYASAFDKWRADFTVQWFGERALAHISSTHAHGTGQEYAPETAPRYALLNTQLTRAFKRLEVYVGVENLTNYRQPNPIESAANPFGPTFDAAMVWGPVYGRLTYAGLRYRIE
;
A
#
# COMPACT_ATOMS: atom_id res chain seq x y z
N MET A 1 8.85 -55.94 13.08
CA MET A 1 10.12 -56.70 12.89
C MET A 1 11.07 -55.82 12.09
N GLN A 2 12.19 -55.60 12.68
CA GLN A 2 13.50 -55.14 12.18
C GLN A 2 13.55 -53.70 11.52
N HIS A 3 14.04 -52.77 12.30
CA HIS A 3 15.43 -52.25 12.37
C HIS A 3 16.04 -51.88 11.01
N ILE A 4 16.25 -50.58 10.80
CA ILE A 4 17.56 -50.05 10.43
C ILE A 4 17.69 -48.64 11.03
N SER A 5 18.60 -48.56 11.99
CA SER A 5 19.24 -47.35 12.52
C SER A 5 20.37 -46.94 11.57
N GLY A 6 20.66 -45.67 11.44
CA GLY A 6 22.00 -45.35 10.94
C GLY A 6 22.14 -43.93 10.38
N ILE A 7 22.84 -43.11 11.14
CA ILE A 7 23.85 -42.15 10.69
C ILE A 7 23.37 -40.76 10.36
N ILE A 8 23.47 -39.91 11.38
CA ILE A 8 23.68 -38.45 11.24
C ILE A 8 25.18 -38.22 11.02
N PRO A 9 25.60 -37.54 9.95
CA PRO A 9 26.95 -36.99 9.91
C PRO A 9 26.97 -35.63 10.63
N ARG A 10 27.63 -35.60 11.77
CA ARG A 10 28.22 -34.37 12.30
C ARG A 10 29.27 -33.88 11.32
N PHE A 11 29.08 -32.73 10.70
CA PHE A 11 30.14 -32.01 10.01
C PHE A 11 30.20 -30.55 10.49
N LEU A 12 31.25 -30.28 11.27
CA LEU A 12 32.18 -29.15 11.21
C LEU A 12 31.57 -27.74 11.06
N PHE A 13 31.25 -27.17 12.22
CA PHE A 13 31.36 -25.73 12.42
C PHE A 13 32.56 -25.47 13.37
N SER A 14 33.76 -25.65 12.84
CA SER A 14 35.00 -25.20 13.50
C SER A 14 36.01 -24.89 12.40
N THR A 15 36.41 -23.66 12.34
CA THR A 15 37.55 -23.06 11.63
C THR A 15 37.10 -21.99 10.64
N LEU A 16 36.73 -20.83 11.20
CA LEU A 16 37.00 -19.50 10.60
C LEU A 16 36.90 -18.37 11.66
N ILE A 17 37.52 -18.58 12.85
CA ILE A 17 37.80 -17.53 13.83
C ILE A 17 39.23 -17.76 14.30
N ALA A 18 40.20 -17.38 13.51
CA ALA A 18 41.57 -17.18 13.95
C ALA A 18 42.36 -16.43 12.86
N ALA A 19 42.25 -15.14 12.81
CA ALA A 19 43.29 -14.23 12.30
C ALA A 19 42.81 -12.76 12.41
N LEU A 20 42.76 -12.23 13.61
CA LEU A 20 42.89 -10.78 13.88
C LEU A 20 43.35 -10.62 15.33
N LEU A 21 44.64 -10.83 15.54
CA LEU A 21 45.34 -10.44 16.77
C LEU A 21 45.53 -8.92 16.79
N PRO A 22 45.50 -8.30 17.97
CA PRO A 22 45.48 -6.85 18.14
C PRO A 22 46.87 -6.23 17.95
N ALA A 23 46.91 -5.19 17.14
CA ALA A 23 48.02 -4.24 17.20
C ALA A 23 47.92 -3.46 18.53
N THR A 24 48.86 -3.67 19.39
CA THR A 24 49.09 -2.89 20.60
C THR A 24 49.42 -1.45 20.21
N HIS A 25 48.51 -0.54 20.42
CA HIS A 25 48.80 0.89 20.38
C HIS A 25 49.15 1.33 21.78
N ALA A 26 50.37 1.84 21.91
CA ALA A 26 50.84 2.52 23.09
C ALA A 26 49.89 3.63 23.51
N ALA A 27 49.33 3.54 24.69
CA ALA A 27 48.50 4.58 25.28
C ALA A 27 49.35 5.81 25.58
N ALA A 28 49.27 6.81 24.76
CA ALA A 28 49.59 8.15 25.16
C ALA A 28 48.62 8.56 26.27
N GLN A 29 49.06 8.77 27.49
CA GLN A 29 48.28 9.35 28.57
C GLN A 29 47.89 10.79 28.20
N SER A 30 46.73 10.94 27.57
CA SER A 30 46.02 12.20 27.53
C SER A 30 45.41 12.42 28.92
N SER A 31 45.70 13.49 29.56
CA SER A 31 45.06 13.92 30.81
C SER A 31 43.56 14.05 30.56
N ALA A 32 42.81 13.06 31.02
CA ALA A 32 41.35 13.01 30.83
C ALA A 32 40.72 14.20 31.57
N ILE A 33 40.18 15.15 30.83
CA ILE A 33 39.45 16.27 31.41
C ILE A 33 38.19 15.71 32.07
N ALA A 34 38.00 15.92 33.38
CA ALA A 34 36.92 15.36 34.16
C ALA A 34 35.54 15.73 33.58
N PRO A 35 34.59 14.76 33.46
CA PRO A 35 33.28 15.02 32.95
C PRO A 35 32.49 15.96 33.86
N VAL A 36 31.55 16.71 33.31
CA VAL A 36 30.57 17.51 34.03
C VAL A 36 29.43 16.64 34.52
N ARG A 37 29.16 16.65 35.83
CA ARG A 37 28.05 15.93 36.43
C ARG A 37 27.03 16.91 37.01
N GLY A 38 25.79 16.47 37.14
CA GLY A 38 24.76 17.32 37.73
C GLY A 38 23.38 16.66 37.77
N GLU A 39 22.40 17.47 38.10
CA GLU A 39 21.01 17.08 38.14
C GLU A 39 20.12 18.14 37.48
N VAL A 40 19.06 17.70 36.84
CA VAL A 40 18.03 18.57 36.22
C VAL A 40 16.74 18.37 37.00
N THR A 41 16.17 19.48 37.49
CA THR A 41 14.92 19.47 38.29
C THR A 41 13.92 20.50 37.75
N GLU A 42 12.65 20.39 38.15
CA GLU A 42 11.64 21.43 37.90
C GLU A 42 11.84 22.60 38.86
N ALA A 43 11.87 23.82 38.34
CA ALA A 43 12.04 25.04 39.12
C ALA A 43 10.81 25.21 40.06
N GLY A 44 11.12 25.41 41.37
CA GLY A 44 10.09 25.63 42.41
C GLY A 44 9.53 24.39 43.05
N LYS A 45 9.71 23.19 42.44
CA LYS A 45 9.21 21.91 43.02
C LYS A 45 10.35 20.91 43.35
N ALA A 46 11.53 21.17 42.87
CA ALA A 46 12.71 20.25 42.97
C ALA A 46 12.45 18.79 42.48
N THR A 47 11.40 18.58 41.70
CA THR A 47 11.08 17.28 41.14
C THR A 47 12.13 16.94 40.06
N PRO A 48 12.77 15.75 40.09
CA PRO A 48 13.70 15.35 39.07
C PRO A 48 13.07 15.34 37.67
N LEU A 49 13.79 15.77 36.65
CA LEU A 49 13.37 15.75 35.25
C LEU A 49 14.14 14.67 34.47
N PRO A 50 13.59 13.46 34.32
CA PRO A 50 14.20 12.44 33.47
C PRO A 50 14.08 12.80 32.01
N GLY A 51 15.06 12.36 31.19
CA GLY A 51 15.04 12.58 29.75
C GLY A 51 15.38 13.99 29.29
N ALA A 52 15.84 14.89 30.18
CA ALA A 52 16.34 16.19 29.78
C ALA A 52 17.63 16.03 28.98
N VAL A 53 17.70 16.66 27.83
CA VAL A 53 18.85 16.62 26.91
C VAL A 53 19.78 17.79 27.18
N LEU A 54 21.06 17.48 27.37
CA LEU A 54 22.12 18.47 27.58
C LEU A 54 23.07 18.41 26.38
N ARG A 55 23.42 19.57 25.82
CA ARG A 55 24.37 19.65 24.69
C ARG A 55 25.31 20.81 24.85
N TRP A 56 26.59 20.65 24.45
CA TRP A 56 27.53 21.75 24.40
C TRP A 56 27.16 22.73 23.28
N LEU A 57 27.27 24.04 23.60
CA LEU A 57 27.19 25.12 22.64
C LEU A 57 28.63 25.53 22.25
N TYR A 58 28.91 25.50 20.97
CA TYR A 58 30.16 25.98 20.38
C TYR A 58 29.95 27.38 19.79
N ASP A 59 30.93 28.23 19.90
CA ASP A 59 30.87 29.54 19.25
C ASP A 59 30.88 29.42 17.73
N ALA A 60 30.27 30.40 17.04
CA ALA A 60 29.95 30.33 15.60
C ALA A 60 31.12 30.06 14.64
N ALA A 61 32.37 30.16 15.11
CA ALA A 61 33.59 29.88 14.35
C ALA A 61 33.98 28.39 14.29
N SER A 62 33.28 27.50 14.98
CA SER A 62 33.64 26.07 15.13
C SER A 62 32.84 25.19 14.18
N VAL A 63 32.95 25.40 12.87
CA VAL A 63 32.33 24.51 11.86
C VAL A 63 32.99 23.13 11.95
N GLY A 64 32.18 22.08 12.28
CA GLY A 64 32.63 20.68 12.32
C GLY A 64 32.95 20.13 13.71
N ALA A 65 32.61 20.80 14.80
CA ALA A 65 32.75 20.25 16.15
C ALA A 65 31.75 19.12 16.42
N PRO A 66 32.17 17.99 17.03
CA PRO A 66 31.26 16.87 17.32
C PRO A 66 30.18 17.29 18.32
N MET A 67 28.91 16.95 18.04
CA MET A 67 27.78 17.20 18.93
C MET A 67 27.83 16.20 20.11
N ILE A 68 28.39 16.65 21.26
CA ILE A 68 28.42 15.85 22.47
C ILE A 68 27.17 16.17 23.29
N THR A 69 26.37 15.15 23.55
CA THR A 69 25.10 15.24 24.30
C THR A 69 25.09 14.25 25.46
N ALA A 70 24.30 14.54 26.48
CA ALA A 70 23.93 13.62 27.55
C ALA A 70 22.44 13.76 27.84
N THR A 71 21.84 12.71 28.41
CA THR A 71 20.45 12.71 28.88
C THR A 71 20.40 12.45 30.37
N SER A 72 19.49 13.09 31.08
CA SER A 72 19.26 12.80 32.51
C SER A 72 18.54 11.48 32.72
N ASP A 73 18.94 10.76 33.78
CA ASP A 73 18.32 9.51 34.23
C ASP A 73 16.99 9.74 34.99
N GLU A 74 16.39 8.68 35.54
CA GLU A 74 15.13 8.74 36.30
C GLU A 74 15.22 9.63 37.54
N GLY A 75 16.38 9.81 38.11
CA GLY A 75 16.68 10.74 39.20
C GLY A 75 17.01 12.15 38.75
N GLY A 76 16.90 12.45 37.45
CA GLY A 76 17.30 13.75 36.89
C GLY A 76 18.81 13.93 36.75
N ARG A 77 19.64 12.94 37.07
CA ARG A 77 21.10 13.04 37.09
C ARG A 77 21.72 12.82 35.72
N PHE A 78 22.78 13.51 35.40
CA PHE A 78 23.49 13.38 34.12
C PHE A 78 25.02 13.38 34.30
N THR A 79 25.70 12.82 33.29
CA THR A 79 27.15 12.91 33.13
C THR A 79 27.46 13.34 31.69
N LEU A 80 27.94 14.54 31.50
CA LEU A 80 28.25 15.13 30.18
C LEU A 80 29.77 15.14 29.97
N VAL A 81 30.23 14.45 28.95
CA VAL A 81 31.65 14.41 28.57
C VAL A 81 32.07 15.75 28.03
N ARG A 82 33.23 16.23 28.42
CA ARG A 82 33.80 17.51 27.91
C ARG A 82 34.35 17.31 26.50
N PRO A 83 34.13 18.27 25.61
CA PRO A 83 34.76 18.24 24.29
C PRO A 83 36.24 18.58 24.39
N ALA A 84 37.03 18.02 23.47
CA ALA A 84 38.45 18.34 23.35
C ALA A 84 38.72 19.80 22.90
N ARG A 85 37.69 20.48 22.38
CA ARG A 85 37.75 21.92 22.05
C ARG A 85 36.98 22.75 23.06
N ALA A 86 37.41 23.99 23.25
CA ALA A 86 36.84 24.92 24.22
C ALA A 86 35.35 25.19 23.93
N ALA A 87 34.46 24.70 24.80
CA ALA A 87 33.05 25.06 24.85
C ALA A 87 32.74 25.43 26.31
N SER A 88 32.19 26.60 26.53
CA SER A 88 31.96 27.15 27.87
C SER A 88 30.48 27.16 28.27
N ARG A 89 29.60 26.76 27.39
CA ARG A 89 28.15 26.80 27.63
C ARG A 89 27.49 25.48 27.29
N VAL A 90 26.49 25.09 28.10
CA VAL A 90 25.65 23.91 27.91
C VAL A 90 24.20 24.35 27.83
N VAL A 91 23.50 23.95 26.78
CA VAL A 91 22.02 24.07 26.68
C VAL A 91 21.39 22.87 27.29
N VAL A 92 20.42 23.06 28.14
CA VAL A 92 19.58 22.01 28.75
C VAL A 92 18.15 22.17 28.27
N GLN A 93 17.55 21.10 27.74
CA GLN A 93 16.21 21.09 27.18
C GLN A 93 15.44 19.89 27.74
N ALA A 94 14.20 20.09 28.14
CA ALA A 94 13.26 19.04 28.47
C ALA A 94 11.90 19.35 27.88
N LEU A 95 11.16 18.32 27.50
CA LEU A 95 9.83 18.47 26.89
C LEU A 95 8.87 19.13 27.91
N GLY A 96 8.19 20.21 27.54
CA GLY A 96 7.31 20.97 28.41
C GLY A 96 8.01 22.05 29.26
N TYR A 97 9.32 22.23 29.12
CA TYR A 97 10.12 23.21 29.88
C TYR A 97 10.82 24.20 28.94
N ARG A 98 11.06 25.43 29.46
CA ARG A 98 11.87 26.42 28.74
C ARG A 98 13.34 25.98 28.74
N PRO A 99 14.00 25.96 27.56
CA PRO A 99 15.44 25.68 27.51
C PRO A 99 16.22 26.66 28.33
N ASP A 100 17.26 26.20 29.04
CA ASP A 100 18.19 27.04 29.78
C ASP A 100 19.61 26.84 29.27
N THR A 101 20.42 27.89 29.34
CA THR A 101 21.82 27.89 28.88
C THR A 101 22.74 28.30 30.01
N LEU A 102 23.55 27.36 30.42
CA LEU A 102 24.46 27.54 31.57
C LEU A 102 25.92 27.67 31.14
N ALA A 103 26.63 28.56 31.78
CA ALA A 103 28.08 28.63 31.67
C ALA A 103 28.71 27.52 32.52
N VAL A 104 29.66 26.80 31.94
CA VAL A 104 30.40 25.73 32.62
C VAL A 104 31.85 26.10 32.74
N PRO A 105 32.44 26.12 33.98
CA PRO A 105 33.86 26.43 34.16
C PRO A 105 34.76 25.47 33.37
N MET A 106 35.79 26.00 32.77
CA MET A 106 36.73 25.24 31.93
C MET A 106 37.63 24.30 32.73
N SER A 107 37.82 24.56 34.02
CA SER A 107 38.66 23.76 34.94
C SER A 107 37.83 23.14 36.06
N GLY A 108 38.28 22.02 36.59
CA GLY A 108 37.61 21.29 37.66
C GLY A 108 36.51 20.33 37.20
N ALA A 109 35.88 19.63 38.14
CA ALA A 109 34.73 18.73 37.92
C ALA A 109 33.47 19.37 38.56
N PRO A 110 32.83 20.37 37.90
CA PRO A 110 31.70 21.07 38.47
C PRO A 110 30.47 20.14 38.53
N TYR A 111 29.72 20.25 39.62
CA TYR A 111 28.41 19.66 39.75
C TYR A 111 27.36 20.72 39.40
N LEU A 112 26.60 20.51 38.32
CA LEU A 112 25.62 21.47 37.84
C LEU A 112 24.24 21.12 38.41
N ARG A 113 23.59 22.08 39.04
CA ARG A 113 22.17 22.00 39.38
C ARG A 113 21.38 22.88 38.42
N VAL A 114 20.54 22.24 37.62
CA VAL A 114 19.75 22.89 36.59
C VAL A 114 18.27 22.81 36.97
N ALA A 115 17.65 23.96 37.18
CA ALA A 115 16.24 24.06 37.51
C ALA A 115 15.49 24.64 36.30
N LEU A 116 14.83 23.80 35.51
CA LEU A 116 14.08 24.22 34.34
C LEU A 116 12.71 24.74 34.76
N ARG A 117 12.34 25.90 34.27
CA ARG A 117 10.99 26.45 34.46
C ARG A 117 10.05 25.78 33.47
N ALA A 118 8.87 25.36 33.99
CA ALA A 118 7.79 24.91 33.11
C ALA A 118 7.54 25.99 32.04
N GLY A 119 7.43 25.58 30.80
CA GLY A 119 6.96 26.46 29.73
C GLY A 119 5.60 26.99 30.20
N ALA A 120 5.29 28.27 30.02
CA ALA A 120 3.92 28.71 30.16
C ALA A 120 3.06 27.74 29.34
N GLU A 121 1.90 27.30 29.90
CA GLU A 121 0.87 26.68 29.06
C GLU A 121 0.56 27.68 27.94
N LEU A 122 1.24 27.54 26.83
CA LEU A 122 0.77 28.06 25.59
C LEU A 122 -0.54 27.30 25.41
N GLY A 123 -1.65 28.04 25.49
CA GLY A 123 -2.94 27.48 25.10
C GLY A 123 -2.69 26.74 23.81
N GLU A 124 -3.14 25.51 23.71
CA GLU A 124 -2.93 24.52 22.68
C GLU A 124 -2.64 25.17 21.33
N VAL A 125 -1.38 25.46 21.04
CA VAL A 125 -0.90 25.63 19.69
C VAL A 125 -1.02 24.22 19.16
N VAL A 126 -2.18 23.92 18.56
CA VAL A 126 -2.28 22.85 17.58
C VAL A 126 -1.24 23.22 16.53
N VAL A 127 -0.02 22.81 16.74
CA VAL A 127 0.96 22.66 15.68
C VAL A 127 0.32 21.56 14.84
N THR A 128 -0.50 22.00 13.89
CA THR A 128 -0.79 21.19 12.72
C THR A 128 0.56 21.01 12.05
N ASP A 129 1.31 20.04 12.58
CA ASP A 129 2.54 19.57 11.94
C ASP A 129 2.07 19.02 10.60
N ARG A 130 2.21 19.85 9.58
CA ARG A 130 1.99 19.45 8.20
C ARG A 130 3.16 18.54 7.88
N ALA A 131 3.03 17.27 8.23
CA ALA A 131 3.99 16.26 7.82
C ALA A 131 4.25 16.46 6.33
N PRO A 132 5.50 16.66 5.91
CA PRO A 132 5.81 16.89 4.51
C PRO A 132 5.28 15.68 3.71
N ALA A 133 4.57 15.93 2.62
CA ALA A 133 3.99 14.87 1.78
C ALA A 133 5.04 13.86 1.28
N TYR A 134 6.33 14.24 1.32
CA TYR A 134 7.47 13.38 1.03
C TYR A 134 8.43 13.36 2.21
N SER A 135 8.79 12.15 2.66
CA SER A 135 9.75 12.00 3.75
C SER A 135 11.13 12.47 3.31
N SER A 136 11.68 13.48 4.00
CA SER A 136 13.09 13.89 3.80
C SER A 136 14.07 13.00 4.53
N LEU A 137 13.62 12.15 5.46
CA LEU A 137 14.46 11.36 6.35
C LEU A 137 14.80 9.99 5.79
N THR A 138 13.93 9.42 4.97
CA THR A 138 14.10 8.05 4.43
C THR A 138 14.89 8.04 3.12
N PRO A 139 15.76 7.04 2.89
CA PRO A 139 16.48 6.89 1.63
C PRO A 139 15.55 6.47 0.47
N ALA A 140 14.49 5.74 0.74
CA ALA A 140 13.46 5.43 -0.25
C ALA A 140 12.61 6.67 -0.58
N ASN A 141 12.06 6.73 -1.80
CA ASN A 141 11.10 7.75 -2.19
C ASN A 141 9.73 7.44 -1.58
N VAL A 142 9.50 7.97 -0.37
CA VAL A 142 8.26 7.74 0.40
C VAL A 142 7.37 8.95 0.31
N GLN A 143 6.20 8.78 -0.29
CA GLN A 143 5.11 9.74 -0.25
C GLN A 143 4.13 9.35 0.86
N MET A 144 3.72 10.32 1.67
CA MET A 144 2.76 10.11 2.76
C MET A 144 1.43 10.79 2.42
N ILE A 145 0.33 10.05 2.56
CA ILE A 145 -1.03 10.59 2.61
C ILE A 145 -1.38 10.68 4.10
N SER A 146 -1.48 11.91 4.60
CA SER A 146 -1.78 12.16 6.01
C SER A 146 -3.26 11.96 6.33
N GLY A 147 -3.60 11.82 7.62
CA GLY A 147 -4.99 11.79 8.07
C GLY A 147 -5.81 13.01 7.60
N ARG A 148 -5.17 14.18 7.47
CA ARG A 148 -5.81 15.37 6.90
C ARG A 148 -6.12 15.21 5.41
N ASP A 149 -5.21 14.65 4.62
CA ASP A 149 -5.44 14.41 3.20
C ASP A 149 -6.57 13.40 2.98
N LEU A 150 -6.71 12.42 3.87
CA LEU A 150 -7.81 11.46 3.86
C LEU A 150 -9.19 12.10 4.13
N THR A 151 -9.25 13.30 4.67
CA THR A 151 -10.52 14.01 4.92
C THR A 151 -10.90 15.00 3.81
N LYS A 152 -10.07 15.18 2.77
CA LYS A 152 -10.33 16.07 1.62
C LYS A 152 -11.38 15.52 0.65
N SER A 153 -11.65 14.23 0.69
CA SER A 153 -12.74 13.56 0.00
C SER A 153 -13.50 12.67 0.98
N ALA A 154 -14.70 12.21 0.63
CA ALA A 154 -15.43 11.24 1.45
C ALA A 154 -14.76 9.87 1.32
N CYS A 155 -13.80 9.58 2.17
CA CYS A 155 -13.10 8.31 2.21
C CYS A 155 -13.94 7.23 2.89
N CYS A 156 -14.78 6.51 2.14
CA CYS A 156 -15.49 5.34 2.67
C CYS A 156 -14.56 4.12 2.77
N ASN A 157 -13.60 4.00 1.84
CA ASN A 157 -12.68 2.86 1.77
C ASN A 157 -11.28 3.28 1.26
N LEU A 158 -10.34 2.34 1.26
CA LEU A 158 -8.96 2.59 0.84
C LEU A 158 -8.85 3.08 -0.61
N ALA A 159 -9.72 2.65 -1.53
CA ALA A 159 -9.66 3.12 -2.92
C ALA A 159 -9.87 4.64 -3.01
N GLU A 160 -10.86 5.15 -2.32
CA GLU A 160 -11.20 6.58 -2.30
C GLU A 160 -10.12 7.43 -1.62
N SER A 161 -9.33 6.82 -0.72
CA SER A 161 -8.16 7.47 -0.09
C SER A 161 -7.09 7.95 -1.09
N PHE A 162 -7.05 7.40 -2.30
CA PHE A 162 -6.08 7.78 -3.33
C PHE A 162 -6.58 8.85 -4.29
N GLU A 163 -7.83 9.28 -4.23
CA GLU A 163 -8.40 10.25 -5.16
C GLU A 163 -7.67 11.61 -5.18
N THR A 164 -7.09 11.99 -4.04
CA THR A 164 -6.29 13.20 -3.90
C THR A 164 -4.78 12.96 -4.09
N ASN A 165 -4.40 11.79 -4.63
CA ASN A 165 -3.02 11.40 -4.83
C ASN A 165 -2.67 11.26 -6.32
N ALA A 166 -1.54 11.85 -6.73
CA ALA A 166 -1.08 11.79 -8.12
C ALA A 166 -0.32 10.50 -8.46
N SER A 167 0.27 9.82 -7.48
CA SER A 167 1.18 8.68 -7.71
C SER A 167 0.45 7.37 -7.91
N VAL A 168 -0.67 7.18 -7.21
CA VAL A 168 -1.52 5.99 -7.31
C VAL A 168 -2.76 6.33 -8.14
N GLU A 169 -3.07 5.52 -9.11
CA GLU A 169 -4.30 5.59 -9.89
C GLU A 169 -5.27 4.52 -9.38
N VAL A 170 -6.56 4.88 -9.26
CA VAL A 170 -7.63 3.95 -8.95
C VAL A 170 -8.52 3.81 -10.18
N THR A 171 -8.77 2.58 -10.59
CA THR A 171 -9.63 2.25 -11.72
C THR A 171 -10.73 1.29 -11.29
N THR A 172 -11.90 1.38 -11.91
CA THR A 172 -12.95 0.36 -11.79
C THR A 172 -12.55 -0.84 -12.66
N SER A 173 -12.63 -2.05 -12.11
CA SER A 173 -12.18 -3.27 -12.79
C SER A 173 -13.16 -3.73 -13.86
N ASP A 174 -14.47 -3.65 -13.56
CA ASP A 174 -15.57 -4.03 -14.44
C ASP A 174 -16.86 -3.27 -14.08
N ALA A 175 -17.81 -3.25 -14.99
CA ALA A 175 -19.05 -2.47 -14.85
C ALA A 175 -20.11 -3.12 -13.94
N VAL A 176 -19.94 -4.39 -13.55
CA VAL A 176 -21.01 -5.13 -12.83
C VAL A 176 -20.62 -5.51 -11.39
N SER A 177 -19.34 -5.75 -11.10
CA SER A 177 -18.90 -6.11 -9.74
C SER A 177 -18.59 -4.91 -8.84
N GLY A 178 -18.33 -3.75 -9.43
CA GLY A 178 -17.93 -2.54 -8.71
C GLY A 178 -16.56 -2.66 -8.04
N ALA A 179 -15.74 -3.64 -8.43
CA ALA A 179 -14.38 -3.80 -7.92
C ALA A 179 -13.50 -2.63 -8.37
N LYS A 180 -12.63 -2.16 -7.46
CA LYS A 180 -11.64 -1.11 -7.75
C LYS A 180 -10.23 -1.69 -7.61
N GLN A 181 -9.33 -1.28 -8.49
CA GLN A 181 -7.92 -1.66 -8.48
C GLN A 181 -7.04 -0.42 -8.47
N ILE A 182 -5.82 -0.58 -7.94
CA ILE A 182 -4.80 0.48 -8.00
C ILE A 182 -3.78 0.16 -9.08
N GLN A 183 -3.20 1.22 -9.63
CA GLN A 183 -1.99 1.14 -10.46
C GLN A 183 -0.90 2.03 -9.84
N LEU A 184 0.31 1.51 -9.77
CA LEU A 184 1.49 2.23 -9.31
C LEU A 184 2.60 2.09 -10.37
N LEU A 185 3.18 3.20 -10.82
CA LEU A 185 4.16 3.28 -11.91
C LEU A 185 3.66 2.64 -13.24
N GLY A 186 2.33 2.66 -13.49
CA GLY A 186 1.70 2.06 -14.67
C GLY A 186 1.46 0.55 -14.58
N LEU A 187 1.86 -0.09 -13.49
CA LEU A 187 1.64 -1.52 -13.23
C LEU A 187 0.47 -1.74 -12.28
N ASP A 188 -0.21 -2.87 -12.45
CA ASP A 188 -1.34 -3.24 -11.60
C ASP A 188 -0.94 -3.38 -10.15
N GLY A 189 -1.90 -3.20 -9.27
CA GLY A 189 -1.70 -3.31 -7.84
C GLY A 189 -1.13 -4.65 -7.37
N SER A 190 -1.30 -5.72 -8.14
CA SER A 190 -0.69 -7.03 -7.88
C SER A 190 0.85 -6.99 -7.87
N TYR A 191 1.48 -6.04 -8.57
CA TYR A 191 2.92 -5.81 -8.56
C TYR A 191 3.39 -4.88 -7.43
N SER A 192 2.45 -4.31 -6.67
CA SER A 192 2.72 -3.49 -5.50
C SER A 192 2.43 -4.26 -4.22
N LEU A 193 3.39 -4.28 -3.30
CA LEU A 193 3.17 -4.89 -1.99
C LEU A 193 2.25 -4.01 -1.15
N LEU A 194 1.00 -4.45 -0.94
CA LEU A 194 0.08 -3.80 -0.03
C LEU A 194 0.20 -4.39 1.37
N THR A 195 0.59 -3.55 2.32
CA THR A 195 0.72 -3.93 3.74
C THR A 195 -0.25 -3.14 4.61
N VAL A 196 -0.68 -3.75 5.70
CA VAL A 196 -1.44 -3.11 6.77
C VAL A 196 -0.61 -3.19 8.04
N ASP A 197 -0.29 -2.05 8.66
CA ASP A 197 0.62 -1.99 9.81
C ASP A 197 1.96 -2.72 9.57
N ASN A 198 2.54 -2.56 8.36
CA ASN A 198 3.75 -3.23 7.87
C ASN A 198 3.63 -4.77 7.72
N GLN A 199 2.42 -5.30 7.57
CA GLN A 199 2.19 -6.73 7.36
C GLN A 199 1.48 -6.98 6.02
N PRO A 200 1.96 -7.90 5.17
CA PRO A 200 1.33 -8.22 3.89
C PRO A 200 0.07 -9.07 4.13
N ALA A 201 -1.04 -8.41 4.49
CA ALA A 201 -2.29 -9.05 4.86
C ALA A 201 -3.29 -9.22 3.71
N LEU A 202 -3.21 -8.39 2.66
CA LEU A 202 -4.18 -8.32 1.58
C LEU A 202 -3.57 -8.75 0.24
N ARG A 203 -3.23 -10.04 0.10
CA ARG A 203 -2.59 -10.67 -1.06
C ARG A 203 -3.39 -11.85 -1.60
N GLY A 204 -2.96 -12.42 -2.72
CA GLY A 204 -3.57 -13.63 -3.30
C GLY A 204 -5.01 -13.41 -3.74
N LEU A 205 -5.92 -14.26 -3.30
CA LEU A 205 -7.34 -14.22 -3.67
C LEU A 205 -8.07 -12.95 -3.19
N ALA A 206 -7.51 -12.22 -2.24
CA ALA A 206 -8.07 -10.92 -1.83
C ALA A 206 -7.84 -9.80 -2.87
N ALA A 207 -6.92 -9.98 -3.83
CA ALA A 207 -6.47 -8.93 -4.75
C ALA A 207 -7.60 -8.19 -5.49
N PRO A 208 -8.67 -8.83 -6.02
CA PRO A 208 -9.72 -8.15 -6.77
C PRO A 208 -10.50 -7.11 -5.96
N TYR A 209 -10.74 -7.35 -4.67
CA TYR A 209 -11.64 -6.53 -3.84
C TYR A 209 -10.95 -5.89 -2.63
N ARG A 210 -9.65 -6.12 -2.43
CA ARG A 210 -8.89 -5.74 -1.23
C ARG A 210 -8.96 -4.27 -0.83
N LEU A 211 -9.20 -3.37 -1.77
CA LEU A 211 -9.32 -1.93 -1.50
C LEU A 211 -10.63 -1.60 -0.76
N GLY A 212 -11.67 -2.38 -0.95
CA GLY A 212 -12.93 -2.27 -0.22
C GLY A 212 -12.87 -2.81 1.20
N TYR A 213 -11.87 -3.63 1.54
CA TYR A 213 -11.78 -4.28 2.86
C TYR A 213 -11.24 -3.39 3.97
N LEU A 214 -10.74 -2.21 3.66
CA LEU A 214 -10.23 -1.24 4.63
C LEU A 214 -11.09 0.02 4.59
N ALA A 215 -11.80 0.28 5.67
CA ALA A 215 -12.60 1.50 5.83
C ALA A 215 -11.69 2.73 5.96
N GLY A 216 -12.01 3.81 5.25
CA GLY A 216 -11.24 5.06 5.29
C GLY A 216 -11.06 5.64 6.69
N PRO A 217 -12.11 5.73 7.52
CA PRO A 217 -12.00 6.24 8.89
C PRO A 217 -11.13 5.41 9.85
N TRP A 218 -10.72 4.19 9.47
CA TRP A 218 -9.78 3.37 10.23
C TRP A 218 -8.32 3.76 10.00
N ILE A 219 -8.05 4.47 8.89
CA ILE A 219 -6.71 4.77 8.42
C ILE A 219 -6.17 6.01 9.15
N GLU A 220 -4.95 5.90 9.69
CA GLU A 220 -4.21 7.02 10.25
C GLU A 220 -3.40 7.74 9.16
N ASN A 221 -2.66 6.98 8.37
CA ASN A 221 -1.92 7.47 7.20
C ASN A 221 -1.63 6.33 6.22
N ILE A 222 -1.22 6.71 4.99
CA ILE A 222 -0.77 5.76 3.97
C ILE A 222 0.61 6.19 3.50
N GLU A 223 1.56 5.25 3.52
CA GLU A 223 2.91 5.43 3.01
C GLU A 223 3.04 4.75 1.65
N ILE A 224 3.39 5.49 0.62
CA ILE A 224 3.60 4.99 -0.74
C ILE A 224 5.09 5.07 -1.04
N ILE A 225 5.72 3.92 -1.23
CA ILE A 225 7.12 3.78 -1.61
C ILE A 225 7.17 3.44 -3.09
N LYS A 226 7.75 4.33 -3.91
CA LYS A 226 7.97 4.10 -5.33
C LYS A 226 9.27 3.34 -5.55
N GLY A 227 9.24 2.36 -6.46
CA GLY A 227 10.37 1.48 -6.71
C GLY A 227 10.55 0.42 -5.63
N THR A 228 11.71 -0.22 -5.60
CA THR A 228 12.00 -1.29 -4.65
C THR A 228 12.16 -0.75 -3.24
N GLY A 229 11.31 -1.21 -2.32
CA GLY A 229 11.41 -0.87 -0.89
C GLY A 229 12.48 -1.69 -0.17
N SER A 230 12.39 -1.78 1.17
CA SER A 230 13.28 -2.62 1.99
C SER A 230 13.08 -4.12 1.71
N VAL A 231 14.16 -4.90 1.77
CA VAL A 231 14.12 -6.39 1.68
C VAL A 231 13.43 -7.02 2.89
N VAL A 232 13.32 -6.30 4.00
CA VAL A 232 12.65 -6.74 5.24
C VAL A 232 11.17 -7.01 5.00
N ASN A 233 10.51 -6.20 4.15
CA ASN A 233 9.07 -6.25 3.92
C ASN A 233 8.63 -7.39 2.99
N GLY A 234 9.58 -8.14 2.41
CA GLY A 234 9.29 -9.26 1.53
C GLY A 234 9.80 -9.07 0.10
N TYR A 235 9.51 -10.03 -0.74
CA TYR A 235 10.04 -10.14 -2.11
C TYR A 235 9.06 -9.63 -3.19
N GLU A 236 7.77 -9.47 -2.89
CA GLU A 236 6.70 -9.19 -3.87
C GLU A 236 6.63 -7.73 -4.35
N ALA A 237 7.41 -6.81 -3.76
CA ALA A 237 7.43 -5.42 -4.20
C ALA A 237 8.23 -5.26 -5.50
N ILE A 238 7.56 -5.22 -6.64
CA ILE A 238 8.14 -4.98 -7.97
C ILE A 238 8.03 -3.50 -8.34
N SER A 239 6.83 -2.93 -8.36
CA SER A 239 6.59 -1.51 -8.68
C SER A 239 6.71 -0.59 -7.47
N GLY A 240 6.48 -1.13 -6.28
CA GLY A 240 6.53 -0.37 -5.05
C GLY A 240 5.82 -1.03 -3.88
N GLN A 241 5.62 -0.24 -2.84
CA GLN A 241 4.91 -0.68 -1.65
C GLN A 241 3.91 0.38 -1.22
N VAL A 242 2.74 -0.06 -0.78
CA VAL A 242 1.73 0.78 -0.13
C VAL A 242 1.52 0.24 1.27
N ASN A 243 1.88 1.01 2.29
CA ASN A 243 1.67 0.64 3.68
C ASN A 243 0.54 1.46 4.28
N VAL A 244 -0.54 0.83 4.69
CA VAL A 244 -1.67 1.44 5.35
C VAL A 244 -1.50 1.30 6.85
N LYS A 245 -1.35 2.40 7.55
CA LYS A 245 -1.33 2.42 9.01
C LYS A 245 -2.73 2.63 9.55
N LEU A 246 -3.18 1.70 10.36
CA LEU A 246 -4.45 1.81 11.07
C LEU A 246 -4.25 2.63 12.34
N LYS A 247 -5.33 3.24 12.81
CA LYS A 247 -5.35 4.03 14.04
C LYS A 247 -4.72 3.30 15.21
N GLU A 248 -3.87 4.00 15.95
CA GLU A 248 -3.19 3.50 17.14
C GLU A 248 -3.96 3.88 18.41
N PRO A 249 -4.08 2.95 19.39
CA PRO A 249 -4.88 3.18 20.60
C PRO A 249 -4.52 4.44 21.40
N GLU A 250 -3.20 4.81 21.41
CA GLU A 250 -2.74 5.94 22.24
C GLU A 250 -2.85 7.29 21.53
N LYS A 251 -3.06 7.31 20.21
CA LYS A 251 -3.00 8.51 19.38
C LYS A 251 -4.33 8.90 18.77
N THR A 252 -5.33 8.03 18.87
CA THR A 252 -6.64 8.27 18.26
C THR A 252 -7.65 8.78 19.29
N ASP A 253 -8.70 9.43 18.79
CA ASP A 253 -9.83 9.88 19.59
C ASP A 253 -10.41 8.74 20.44
N GLN A 254 -10.89 9.01 21.66
CA GLN A 254 -11.56 8.01 22.48
C GLN A 254 -12.77 7.42 21.76
N LEU A 255 -13.48 8.27 21.01
CA LEU A 255 -14.59 7.86 20.17
C LEU A 255 -14.61 8.69 18.88
N LEU A 256 -14.65 8.01 17.74
CA LEU A 256 -15.00 8.60 16.46
C LEU A 256 -16.22 7.87 15.89
N PHE A 257 -17.29 8.60 15.67
CA PHE A 257 -18.44 8.15 14.89
C PHE A 257 -18.45 8.89 13.55
N ASN A 258 -18.51 8.16 12.43
CA ASN A 258 -18.64 8.73 11.10
C ASN A 258 -19.83 8.09 10.40
N ALA A 259 -20.68 8.92 9.79
CA ALA A 259 -21.79 8.50 8.95
C ALA A 259 -21.73 9.24 7.63
N TYR A 260 -22.00 8.51 6.54
CA TYR A 260 -21.99 8.99 5.17
C TYR A 260 -23.23 8.46 4.43
N ALA A 261 -23.77 9.26 3.54
CA ALA A 261 -24.81 8.85 2.61
C ALA A 261 -24.62 9.54 1.25
N ASN A 262 -25.06 8.89 0.17
CA ASN A 262 -25.03 9.47 -1.17
C ASN A 262 -26.39 9.33 -1.91
N ASP A 263 -26.49 9.99 -3.04
CA ASP A 263 -27.70 10.06 -3.86
C ASP A 263 -28.04 8.79 -4.67
N LEU A 264 -27.17 7.75 -4.60
CA LEU A 264 -27.48 6.38 -5.04
C LEU A 264 -28.13 5.55 -3.93
N GLY A 265 -28.18 6.09 -2.69
CA GLY A 265 -28.73 5.41 -1.52
C GLY A 265 -27.74 4.50 -0.80
N LYS A 266 -26.42 4.73 -0.98
CA LYS A 266 -25.41 4.09 -0.15
C LYS A 266 -25.37 4.76 1.22
N PHE A 267 -25.31 3.95 2.27
CA PHE A 267 -25.04 4.33 3.65
C PHE A 267 -23.75 3.67 4.12
N ASP A 268 -22.90 4.44 4.80
CA ASP A 268 -21.65 3.97 5.38
C ASP A 268 -21.54 4.51 6.81
N VAL A 269 -21.30 3.61 7.76
CA VAL A 269 -21.19 3.97 9.18
C VAL A 269 -19.94 3.35 9.78
N ASN A 270 -19.19 4.18 10.49
CA ASN A 270 -17.98 3.76 11.18
C ASN A 270 -18.05 4.17 12.65
N LEU A 271 -17.59 3.29 13.53
CA LEU A 271 -17.40 3.55 14.95
C LEU A 271 -16.00 3.10 15.36
N ASN A 272 -15.15 4.04 15.74
CA ASN A 272 -13.83 3.75 16.31
C ASN A 272 -13.85 4.12 17.78
N ALA A 273 -13.49 3.18 18.64
CA ALA A 273 -13.44 3.41 20.09
C ALA A 273 -12.08 3.01 20.64
N SER A 274 -11.37 3.93 21.26
CA SER A 274 -10.08 3.67 21.90
C SER A 274 -10.15 3.81 23.41
N ALA A 275 -9.35 3.00 24.11
CA ALA A 275 -9.25 3.05 25.55
C ALA A 275 -7.83 2.77 26.03
N ARG A 276 -7.35 3.59 26.94
CA ARG A 276 -6.16 3.29 27.73
C ARG A 276 -6.62 2.61 29.03
N ILE A 277 -6.49 1.28 29.11
CA ILE A 277 -6.94 0.48 30.25
C ILE A 277 -6.08 0.79 31.48
N ASN A 278 -4.76 0.91 31.26
CA ASN A 278 -3.78 1.30 32.27
C ASN A 278 -2.51 1.79 31.57
N PRO A 279 -1.45 2.25 32.28
CA PRO A 279 -0.23 2.76 31.64
C PRO A 279 0.48 1.79 30.69
N LYS A 280 0.18 0.49 30.78
CA LYS A 280 0.83 -0.56 29.97
C LYS A 280 -0.06 -1.08 28.85
N TRP A 281 -1.38 -1.02 29.00
CA TRP A 281 -2.33 -1.62 28.08
C TRP A 281 -3.27 -0.58 27.46
N SER A 282 -3.38 -0.63 26.17
CA SER A 282 -4.32 0.17 25.39
C SER A 282 -4.99 -0.68 24.31
N THR A 283 -6.18 -0.27 23.89
CA THR A 283 -6.94 -0.97 22.84
C THR A 283 -7.68 0.02 21.95
N VAL A 284 -7.89 -0.36 20.70
CA VAL A 284 -8.82 0.31 19.79
C VAL A 284 -9.70 -0.72 19.09
N LEU A 285 -10.99 -0.47 19.09
CA LEU A 285 -12.00 -1.21 18.33
C LEU A 285 -12.42 -0.36 17.13
N LEU A 286 -12.35 -0.93 15.93
CA LEU A 286 -12.72 -0.32 14.66
C LEU A 286 -13.88 -1.12 14.08
N LEU A 287 -15.04 -0.49 13.91
CA LEU A 287 -16.23 -1.10 13.31
C LEU A 287 -16.64 -0.34 12.07
N HIS A 288 -17.04 -1.07 11.03
CA HIS A 288 -17.52 -0.51 9.78
C HIS A 288 -18.67 -1.34 9.23
N THR A 289 -19.65 -0.65 8.70
CA THR A 289 -20.70 -1.26 7.87
C THR A 289 -21.04 -0.33 6.72
N ASP A 290 -21.24 -0.89 5.55
CA ASP A 290 -21.85 -0.19 4.42
C ASP A 290 -23.03 -0.98 3.83
N HIS A 291 -23.94 -0.25 3.22
CA HIS A 291 -25.09 -0.84 2.55
C HIS A 291 -25.51 0.02 1.36
N LEU A 292 -25.71 -0.64 0.21
CA LEU A 292 -26.32 -0.08 -0.99
C LEU A 292 -27.44 -1.04 -1.45
N GLY A 293 -28.70 -0.63 -1.27
CA GLY A 293 -29.88 -1.45 -1.62
C GLY A 293 -30.68 -0.95 -2.84
N ASN A 294 -30.41 0.28 -3.30
CA ASN A 294 -31.14 0.91 -4.39
C ASN A 294 -30.66 0.42 -5.76
N ARG A 295 -31.63 0.09 -6.63
CA ARG A 295 -31.37 -0.31 -8.02
C ARG A 295 -31.44 0.91 -8.91
N VAL A 296 -30.30 1.41 -9.34
CA VAL A 296 -30.15 2.64 -10.12
C VAL A 296 -29.45 2.32 -11.44
N ASP A 297 -30.00 2.84 -12.52
CA ASP A 297 -29.47 2.83 -13.89
C ASP A 297 -29.64 4.23 -14.49
N ARG A 298 -28.59 5.03 -14.39
CA ARG A 298 -28.58 6.44 -14.86
C ARG A 298 -28.12 6.55 -16.31
N ASN A 299 -27.39 5.56 -16.81
CA ASN A 299 -26.89 5.52 -18.19
C ASN A 299 -27.90 4.83 -19.14
N LYS A 300 -28.93 4.19 -18.59
CA LYS A 300 -30.04 3.52 -19.33
C LYS A 300 -29.58 2.34 -20.22
N ASP A 301 -28.58 1.61 -19.78
CA ASP A 301 -28.11 0.41 -20.46
C ASP A 301 -28.82 -0.88 -19.98
N GLY A 302 -29.72 -0.75 -19.01
CA GLY A 302 -30.49 -1.86 -18.42
C GLY A 302 -29.77 -2.56 -17.27
N PHE A 303 -28.55 -2.14 -16.90
CA PHE A 303 -27.75 -2.68 -15.81
C PHE A 303 -27.71 -1.72 -14.61
N LEU A 304 -27.34 -2.26 -13.46
CA LEU A 304 -27.08 -1.45 -12.27
C LEU A 304 -25.81 -0.64 -12.46
N ASP A 305 -25.85 0.66 -12.24
CA ASP A 305 -24.69 1.54 -12.25
C ASP A 305 -23.62 1.14 -11.18
N LEU A 306 -24.10 0.68 -10.03
CA LEU A 306 -23.29 0.09 -8.96
C LEU A 306 -23.98 -1.19 -8.44
N PRO A 307 -23.21 -2.22 -8.05
CA PRO A 307 -23.79 -3.41 -7.46
C PRO A 307 -24.44 -3.09 -6.11
N LEU A 308 -25.54 -3.76 -5.81
CA LEU A 308 -26.04 -3.82 -4.44
C LEU A 308 -24.96 -4.45 -3.56
N ALA A 309 -24.73 -3.90 -2.39
CA ALA A 309 -23.67 -4.37 -1.52
C ALA A 309 -24.08 -4.26 -0.05
N THR A 310 -23.58 -5.19 0.75
CA THR A 310 -23.63 -5.11 2.21
C THR A 310 -22.30 -5.61 2.75
N GLN A 311 -21.64 -4.79 3.57
CA GLN A 311 -20.38 -5.15 4.22
C GLN A 311 -20.50 -4.94 5.74
N LEU A 312 -19.97 -5.91 6.49
CA LEU A 312 -19.72 -5.81 7.92
C LEU A 312 -18.24 -6.09 8.16
N ASN A 313 -17.59 -5.21 8.87
CA ASN A 313 -16.16 -5.32 9.13
C ASN A 313 -15.85 -4.85 10.54
N ALA A 314 -15.04 -5.63 11.26
CA ALA A 314 -14.63 -5.35 12.63
C ALA A 314 -13.13 -5.64 12.76
N PHE A 315 -12.42 -4.78 13.45
CA PHE A 315 -11.02 -4.98 13.78
C PHE A 315 -10.74 -4.47 15.20
N ASN A 316 -10.07 -5.28 16.01
CA ASN A 316 -9.67 -4.91 17.35
C ASN A 316 -8.16 -5.06 17.52
N LYS A 317 -7.51 -3.99 18.00
CA LYS A 317 -6.07 -3.92 18.23
C LYS A 317 -5.80 -3.69 19.72
N TRP A 318 -4.91 -4.51 20.26
CA TRP A 318 -4.40 -4.38 21.64
C TRP A 318 -2.91 -4.09 21.59
N LYS A 319 -2.45 -3.19 22.44
CA LYS A 319 -1.04 -2.83 22.55
C LYS A 319 -0.60 -2.89 24.02
N TYR A 320 0.58 -3.45 24.22
CA TYR A 320 1.23 -3.58 25.51
C TYR A 320 2.61 -2.93 25.49
N LEU A 321 2.89 -2.11 26.48
CA LEU A 321 4.15 -1.40 26.70
C LEU A 321 4.69 -1.77 28.09
N SER A 322 5.79 -2.53 28.17
CA SER A 322 6.29 -3.03 29.46
C SER A 322 7.00 -1.95 30.30
N GLY A 323 7.44 -0.86 29.69
CA GLY A 323 8.38 0.09 30.31
C GLY A 323 9.83 -0.42 30.38
N HIS A 324 10.10 -1.68 30.06
CA HIS A 324 11.42 -2.33 30.11
C HIS A 324 11.89 -2.81 28.71
N GLY A 325 11.46 -2.12 27.66
CA GLY A 325 11.88 -2.38 26.28
C GLY A 325 11.01 -3.37 25.51
N ILE A 326 9.98 -3.99 26.09
CA ILE A 326 9.03 -4.84 25.35
C ILE A 326 7.86 -4.01 24.86
N VAL A 327 7.60 -4.09 23.56
CA VAL A 327 6.37 -3.58 22.91
C VAL A 327 5.71 -4.75 22.22
N SER A 328 4.44 -5.00 22.53
CA SER A 328 3.66 -6.05 21.90
C SER A 328 2.35 -5.50 21.37
N GLU A 329 1.94 -5.94 20.19
CA GLU A 329 0.68 -5.56 19.55
C GLU A 329 0.01 -6.81 19.00
N VAL A 330 -1.28 -6.98 19.28
CA VAL A 330 -2.11 -8.06 18.74
C VAL A 330 -3.33 -7.44 18.08
N GLY A 331 -3.61 -7.86 16.85
CA GLY A 331 -4.78 -7.42 16.09
C GLY A 331 -5.61 -8.62 15.62
N LEU A 332 -6.92 -8.50 15.71
CA LEU A 332 -7.89 -9.48 15.22
C LEU A 332 -8.96 -8.77 14.40
N GLY A 333 -9.28 -9.32 13.24
CA GLY A 333 -10.27 -8.77 12.32
C GLY A 333 -11.16 -9.81 11.69
N ALA A 334 -12.40 -9.41 11.40
CA ALA A 334 -13.39 -10.21 10.69
C ALA A 334 -14.15 -9.34 9.70
N LEU A 335 -14.34 -9.86 8.48
CA LEU A 335 -15.07 -9.19 7.41
C LEU A 335 -16.04 -10.18 6.77
N ARG A 336 -17.23 -9.70 6.50
CA ARG A 336 -18.22 -10.35 5.63
C ARG A 336 -18.76 -9.33 4.65
N GLU A 337 -18.75 -9.69 3.38
CA GLU A 337 -19.27 -8.84 2.31
C GLU A 337 -20.11 -9.67 1.34
N THR A 338 -21.21 -9.08 0.86
CA THR A 338 -22.00 -9.63 -0.24
C THR A 338 -22.24 -8.54 -1.27
N ARG A 339 -22.19 -8.91 -2.56
CA ARG A 339 -22.45 -8.02 -3.70
C ARG A 339 -23.37 -8.69 -4.70
N GLN A 340 -24.22 -7.91 -5.36
CA GLN A 340 -25.07 -8.35 -6.45
C GLN A 340 -25.13 -7.28 -7.53
N GLY A 341 -24.63 -7.59 -8.72
CA GLY A 341 -24.65 -6.71 -9.90
C GLY A 341 -25.42 -7.32 -11.07
N GLY A 342 -25.47 -6.59 -12.18
CA GLY A 342 -26.09 -7.04 -13.43
C GLY A 342 -27.32 -6.25 -13.81
N GLN A 343 -28.21 -6.85 -14.63
CA GLN A 343 -29.42 -6.18 -15.13
C GLN A 343 -30.37 -5.78 -13.99
N LEU A 344 -31.14 -4.70 -14.20
CA LEU A 344 -32.15 -4.21 -13.22
C LEU A 344 -33.14 -5.28 -12.77
N GLY A 345 -33.49 -6.17 -13.66
CA GLY A 345 -34.40 -7.29 -13.39
C GLY A 345 -33.82 -8.47 -12.65
N PHE A 346 -32.47 -8.53 -12.55
CA PHE A 346 -31.79 -9.66 -11.92
C PHE A 346 -32.12 -9.77 -10.42
N ARG A 347 -32.47 -10.96 -9.97
CA ARG A 347 -32.65 -11.32 -8.56
C ARG A 347 -32.01 -12.69 -8.35
N ASP A 348 -31.17 -12.82 -7.36
CA ASP A 348 -30.59 -14.12 -7.02
C ASP A 348 -31.57 -14.97 -6.24
N THR A 349 -32.42 -15.70 -6.98
CA THR A 349 -33.37 -16.67 -6.42
C THR A 349 -33.00 -18.11 -6.78
N GLY A 350 -31.77 -18.31 -7.28
CA GLY A 350 -31.23 -19.59 -7.74
C GLY A 350 -30.85 -19.61 -9.21
N ALA A 351 -30.53 -20.78 -9.76
CA ALA A 351 -29.99 -20.94 -11.12
C ALA A 351 -30.90 -20.36 -12.21
N ALA A 352 -32.23 -20.47 -12.06
CA ALA A 352 -33.18 -19.95 -13.06
C ALA A 352 -33.08 -18.42 -13.24
N ALA A 353 -32.82 -17.67 -12.17
CA ALA A 353 -32.66 -16.21 -12.23
C ALA A 353 -31.44 -15.78 -13.07
N PHE A 354 -30.39 -16.56 -13.04
CA PHE A 354 -29.17 -16.32 -13.82
C PHE A 354 -29.38 -16.60 -15.33
N THR A 355 -30.34 -17.40 -15.69
CA THR A 355 -30.62 -17.68 -17.09
C THR A 355 -31.65 -16.75 -17.73
N GLN A 356 -32.47 -16.06 -16.93
CA GLN A 356 -33.45 -15.09 -17.42
C GLN A 356 -32.84 -13.69 -17.59
N ASN A 357 -32.17 -13.22 -16.56
CA ASN A 357 -31.48 -11.90 -16.56
C ASN A 357 -30.03 -12.13 -16.26
N TYR A 358 -29.16 -11.35 -16.91
CA TYR A 358 -27.74 -11.37 -16.61
C TYR A 358 -27.49 -10.77 -15.22
N GLY A 359 -26.69 -11.47 -14.43
CA GLY A 359 -26.31 -10.99 -13.12
C GLY A 359 -25.06 -11.66 -12.56
N THR A 360 -24.55 -11.06 -11.51
CA THR A 360 -23.42 -11.61 -10.73
C THR A 360 -23.73 -11.50 -9.26
N THR A 361 -23.32 -12.50 -8.49
CA THR A 361 -23.32 -12.47 -7.03
C THR A 361 -21.95 -12.84 -6.51
N GLN A 362 -21.54 -12.20 -5.45
CA GLN A 362 -20.23 -12.40 -4.83
C GLN A 362 -20.40 -12.38 -3.32
N ALA A 363 -19.69 -13.28 -2.63
CA ALA A 363 -19.63 -13.30 -1.18
C ALA A 363 -18.21 -13.52 -0.73
N THR A 364 -17.78 -12.73 0.25
CA THR A 364 -16.47 -12.81 0.87
C THR A 364 -16.62 -12.98 2.37
N THR A 365 -15.87 -13.92 2.94
CA THR A 365 -15.66 -14.03 4.39
C THR A 365 -14.17 -14.05 4.64
N ARG A 366 -13.70 -13.19 5.56
CA ARG A 366 -12.29 -13.08 5.87
C ARG A 366 -12.06 -12.93 7.35
N TYR A 367 -11.11 -13.70 7.87
CA TYR A 367 -10.58 -13.56 9.23
C TYR A 367 -9.09 -13.23 9.14
N THR A 368 -8.64 -12.32 9.97
CA THR A 368 -7.24 -11.88 10.00
C THR A 368 -6.80 -11.78 11.46
N GLY A 369 -5.62 -12.31 11.77
CA GLY A 369 -5.00 -12.13 13.06
C GLY A 369 -3.52 -11.85 12.90
N TYR A 370 -2.96 -11.00 13.78
CA TYR A 370 -1.52 -10.82 13.87
C TYR A 370 -1.03 -10.59 15.29
N ALA A 371 0.22 -10.88 15.51
CA ALA A 371 0.96 -10.53 16.72
C ALA A 371 2.32 -9.97 16.34
N LYS A 372 2.65 -8.80 16.86
CA LYS A 372 3.97 -8.17 16.75
C LYS A 372 4.53 -7.99 18.14
N THR A 373 5.70 -8.53 18.41
CA THR A 373 6.39 -8.31 19.68
C THR A 373 7.82 -7.91 19.40
N SER A 374 8.27 -6.82 20.00
CA SER A 374 9.65 -6.38 19.91
C SER A 374 10.24 -6.17 21.29
N TYR A 375 11.51 -6.50 21.41
CA TYR A 375 12.33 -6.19 22.58
C TYR A 375 13.46 -5.27 22.14
N THR A 376 13.56 -4.11 22.75
CA THR A 376 14.66 -3.18 22.59
C THR A 376 15.49 -3.19 23.88
N TRP A 377 16.81 -3.44 23.77
CA TRP A 377 17.69 -3.45 24.94
C TRP A 377 17.81 -2.06 25.55
N PRO A 378 17.38 -1.83 26.81
CA PRO A 378 17.44 -0.50 27.42
C PRO A 378 18.86 0.10 27.48
N SER A 379 19.87 -0.79 27.67
CA SER A 379 21.29 -0.39 27.66
C SER A 379 21.87 -0.15 26.25
N ARG A 380 21.16 -0.57 25.20
CA ARG A 380 21.57 -0.48 23.81
C ARG A 380 20.38 -0.14 22.93
N PRO A 381 19.88 1.10 22.94
CA PRO A 381 18.60 1.50 22.30
C PRO A 381 18.57 1.31 20.78
N PHE A 382 19.71 1.07 20.14
CA PHE A 382 19.82 0.75 18.71
C PHE A 382 19.70 -0.76 18.42
N GLN A 383 19.68 -1.59 19.46
CA GLN A 383 19.58 -3.03 19.33
C GLN A 383 18.17 -3.48 19.65
N SER A 384 17.54 -4.16 18.72
CA SER A 384 16.19 -4.70 18.91
C SER A 384 16.02 -6.05 18.22
N LEU A 385 15.17 -6.86 18.81
CA LEU A 385 14.70 -8.13 18.26
C LEU A 385 13.17 -8.05 18.13
N GLY A 386 12.65 -8.34 16.95
CA GLY A 386 11.20 -8.31 16.66
C GLY A 386 10.73 -9.64 16.10
N LEU A 387 9.57 -10.09 16.54
CA LEU A 387 8.84 -11.21 15.98
C LEU A 387 7.48 -10.74 15.47
N LEU A 388 7.20 -11.03 14.20
CA LEU A 388 5.93 -10.74 13.55
C LEU A 388 5.29 -12.06 13.13
N LEU A 389 4.06 -12.27 13.53
CA LEU A 389 3.23 -13.41 13.15
C LEU A 389 1.94 -12.89 12.53
N THR A 390 1.53 -13.46 11.40
CA THR A 390 0.26 -13.13 10.76
C THR A 390 -0.44 -14.40 10.30
N GLY A 391 -1.75 -14.45 10.48
CA GLY A 391 -2.60 -15.51 9.97
C GLY A 391 -3.84 -14.93 9.30
N THR A 392 -4.23 -15.48 8.15
CA THR A 392 -5.50 -15.11 7.48
C THR A 392 -6.21 -16.33 6.93
N ASN A 393 -7.54 -16.29 7.00
CA ASN A 393 -8.42 -17.17 6.24
C ASN A 393 -9.30 -16.29 5.35
N HIS A 394 -9.34 -16.58 4.06
CA HIS A 394 -10.11 -15.83 3.08
C HIS A 394 -10.89 -16.80 2.19
N ASP A 395 -12.21 -16.75 2.29
CA ASP A 395 -13.13 -17.54 1.46
C ASP A 395 -13.91 -16.58 0.56
N PHE A 396 -13.92 -16.90 -0.71
CA PHE A 396 -14.53 -16.10 -1.75
C PHE A 396 -15.38 -17.00 -2.66
N THR A 397 -16.58 -16.56 -2.95
CA THR A 397 -17.49 -17.22 -3.92
C THR A 397 -18.03 -16.18 -4.87
N SER A 398 -18.05 -16.51 -6.16
CA SER A 398 -18.69 -15.67 -7.17
C SER A 398 -19.43 -16.50 -8.21
N ARG A 399 -20.54 -15.95 -8.67
CA ARG A 399 -21.40 -16.56 -9.70
C ARG A 399 -21.72 -15.48 -10.71
N TYR A 400 -21.55 -15.80 -11.98
CA TYR A 400 -21.85 -14.93 -13.11
C TYR A 400 -22.80 -15.65 -14.05
N SER A 401 -23.77 -14.93 -14.60
CA SER A 401 -24.49 -15.40 -15.79
C SER A 401 -23.49 -15.53 -16.93
N TYR A 402 -23.60 -16.57 -17.71
CA TYR A 402 -22.66 -16.82 -18.80
C TYR A 402 -23.40 -17.38 -20.01
N GLY A 403 -23.01 -16.91 -21.21
CA GLY A 403 -23.53 -17.41 -22.48
C GLY A 403 -22.38 -17.98 -23.34
N TYR A 404 -22.61 -19.08 -24.01
CA TYR A 404 -21.67 -19.62 -24.98
C TYR A 404 -22.44 -20.19 -26.20
N GLN A 405 -21.77 -20.24 -27.33
CA GLN A 405 -22.38 -20.75 -28.56
C GLN A 405 -21.93 -22.18 -28.84
N THR A 406 -22.88 -23.02 -29.29
CA THR A 406 -22.59 -24.35 -29.82
C THR A 406 -23.08 -24.44 -31.25
N LEU A 407 -22.28 -25.06 -32.11
CA LEU A 407 -22.75 -25.40 -33.45
C LEU A 407 -23.69 -26.60 -33.35
N HIS A 408 -24.92 -26.39 -33.73
CA HIS A 408 -25.92 -27.45 -33.80
C HIS A 408 -26.04 -27.93 -35.23
N THR A 409 -25.86 -29.22 -35.43
CA THR A 409 -26.12 -29.90 -36.70
C THR A 409 -27.38 -30.73 -36.53
N ASP A 410 -28.45 -30.38 -37.24
CA ASP A 410 -29.65 -31.18 -37.25
C ASP A 410 -29.38 -32.58 -37.86
N HIS A 411 -30.21 -33.56 -37.47
CA HIS A 411 -30.17 -34.89 -38.05
C HIS A 411 -30.61 -34.91 -39.54
N ASP A 412 -31.17 -33.78 -40.01
CA ASP A 412 -31.49 -33.59 -41.42
C ASP A 412 -30.26 -33.06 -42.17
N PRO A 413 -29.62 -33.84 -43.06
CA PRO A 413 -28.43 -33.43 -43.79
C PRO A 413 -28.67 -32.26 -44.76
N ASN A 414 -29.89 -31.86 -45.03
CA ASN A 414 -30.27 -30.77 -45.92
C ASN A 414 -30.36 -29.40 -45.16
N LEU A 415 -30.32 -29.42 -43.84
CA LEU A 415 -30.31 -28.18 -43.07
C LEU A 415 -28.86 -27.74 -42.75
N PRO A 416 -28.52 -26.46 -43.00
CA PRO A 416 -27.19 -25.96 -42.65
C PRO A 416 -27.03 -25.95 -41.13
N PRO A 417 -25.82 -26.21 -40.61
CA PRO A 417 -25.51 -26.02 -39.20
C PRO A 417 -25.83 -24.59 -38.75
N TYR A 418 -26.37 -24.46 -37.55
CA TYR A 418 -26.71 -23.16 -36.95
C TYR A 418 -26.15 -23.02 -35.53
N LEU A 419 -25.86 -21.77 -35.11
CA LEU A 419 -25.36 -21.48 -33.78
C LEU A 419 -26.48 -21.33 -32.77
N VAL A 420 -26.41 -22.10 -31.69
CA VAL A 420 -27.31 -21.99 -30.52
C VAL A 420 -26.58 -21.30 -29.37
N THR A 421 -27.21 -20.26 -28.83
CA THR A 421 -26.72 -19.62 -27.61
C THR A 421 -27.22 -20.36 -26.38
N ASN A 422 -26.32 -20.99 -25.66
CA ASN A 422 -26.59 -21.64 -24.39
C ASN A 422 -26.41 -20.65 -23.26
N ARG A 423 -27.22 -20.74 -22.20
CA ARG A 423 -27.15 -19.91 -20.98
C ARG A 423 -26.82 -20.79 -19.79
N THR A 424 -25.83 -20.43 -19.04
CA THR A 424 -25.33 -21.20 -17.91
C THR A 424 -24.77 -20.27 -16.82
N LEU A 425 -24.13 -20.83 -15.83
CA LEU A 425 -23.43 -20.13 -14.78
C LEU A 425 -21.94 -20.36 -14.90
N ARG A 426 -21.17 -19.25 -14.88
CA ARG A 426 -19.75 -19.30 -14.58
C ARG A 426 -19.59 -19.09 -13.08
N THR A 427 -18.88 -19.98 -12.40
CA THR A 427 -18.62 -19.89 -10.96
C THR A 427 -17.13 -19.85 -10.71
N TYR A 428 -16.70 -18.97 -9.81
CA TYR A 428 -15.35 -18.95 -9.30
C TYR A 428 -15.40 -18.93 -7.78
N ASN A 429 -14.90 -19.99 -7.16
CA ASN A 429 -14.81 -20.16 -5.72
C ASN A 429 -13.35 -20.32 -5.32
N GLY A 430 -12.93 -19.63 -4.28
CA GLY A 430 -11.56 -19.69 -3.79
C GLY A 430 -11.50 -19.65 -2.29
N SER A 431 -10.63 -20.48 -1.73
CA SER A 431 -10.22 -20.47 -0.32
C SER A 431 -8.72 -20.29 -0.22
N GLN A 432 -8.28 -19.34 0.59
CA GLN A 432 -6.87 -19.10 0.87
C GLN A 432 -6.63 -19.07 2.37
N ARG A 433 -5.65 -19.84 2.82
CA ARG A 433 -5.14 -19.85 4.20
C ARG A 433 -3.68 -19.44 4.20
N THR A 434 -3.39 -18.31 4.83
CA THR A 434 -2.03 -17.74 4.88
C THR A 434 -1.52 -17.76 6.32
N GLY A 435 -0.28 -18.19 6.51
CA GLY A 435 0.49 -18.02 7.74
C GLY A 435 1.83 -17.40 7.43
N GLN A 436 2.23 -16.37 8.16
CA GLN A 436 3.54 -15.75 8.00
C GLN A 436 4.22 -15.52 9.34
N ALA A 437 5.52 -15.78 9.38
CA ALA A 437 6.38 -15.46 10.50
C ALA A 437 7.63 -14.72 10.02
N THR A 438 8.01 -13.65 10.72
CA THR A 438 9.24 -12.90 10.44
C THR A 438 9.95 -12.59 11.76
N LEU A 439 11.20 -13.04 11.88
CA LEU A 439 12.11 -12.70 12.97
C LEU A 439 13.10 -11.65 12.45
N LEU A 440 13.18 -10.52 13.10
CA LEU A 440 14.00 -9.38 12.70
C LEU A 440 14.92 -8.98 13.84
N PHE A 441 16.21 -8.93 13.58
CA PHE A 441 17.20 -8.37 14.47
C PHE A 441 17.80 -7.10 13.86
N GLN A 442 17.88 -6.02 14.64
CA GLN A 442 18.52 -4.77 14.25
C GLN A 442 19.61 -4.40 15.26
N SER A 443 20.75 -3.90 14.78
CA SER A 443 21.80 -3.33 15.62
C SER A 443 22.66 -2.35 14.82
N ALA A 444 23.57 -1.65 15.52
CA ALA A 444 24.55 -0.76 14.93
C ALA A 444 25.95 -1.38 15.01
N LEU A 445 26.79 -1.14 14.00
CA LEU A 445 28.21 -1.52 13.95
C LEU A 445 29.09 -0.33 14.39
N GLY A 446 29.60 -0.38 15.61
CA GLY A 446 30.45 0.66 16.15
C GLY A 446 29.70 1.94 16.52
N ASN A 447 29.01 2.56 15.57
CA ASN A 447 28.22 3.78 15.77
C ASN A 447 26.92 3.74 14.93
N THR A 448 26.04 4.72 15.14
CA THR A 448 24.72 4.80 14.48
C THR A 448 24.75 5.19 13.00
N ALA A 449 25.93 5.50 12.45
CA ALA A 449 26.10 5.68 11.02
C ALA A 449 26.03 4.34 10.25
N HIS A 450 26.21 3.24 10.95
CA HIS A 450 26.27 1.90 10.40
C HIS A 450 25.21 1.01 11.09
N VAL A 451 24.02 0.93 10.52
CA VAL A 451 22.94 0.10 11.04
C VAL A 451 22.75 -1.12 10.14
N TYR A 452 22.61 -2.29 10.75
CA TYR A 452 22.24 -3.48 10.01
C TYR A 452 20.95 -4.10 10.57
N ARG A 453 20.20 -4.71 9.67
CA ARG A 453 19.00 -5.50 9.93
C ARG A 453 19.19 -6.84 9.31
N THR A 454 18.92 -7.89 10.04
CA THR A 454 18.96 -9.25 9.51
C THR A 454 17.80 -10.06 10.07
N GLY A 455 17.37 -11.06 9.36
CA GLY A 455 16.26 -11.86 9.85
C GLY A 455 15.94 -13.07 9.02
N LEU A 456 14.98 -13.80 9.52
CA LEU A 456 14.41 -14.98 8.91
C LEU A 456 12.92 -14.74 8.67
N SER A 457 12.41 -15.29 7.60
CA SER A 457 10.98 -15.27 7.31
C SER A 457 10.49 -16.63 6.87
N PHE A 458 9.22 -16.88 7.10
CA PHE A 458 8.55 -18.06 6.62
C PHE A 458 7.15 -17.66 6.15
N LEU A 459 6.80 -18.06 4.92
CA LEU A 459 5.46 -17.93 4.39
C LEU A 459 4.90 -19.32 4.14
N PHE A 460 3.68 -19.51 4.61
CA PHE A 460 2.80 -20.60 4.26
C PHE A 460 1.56 -20.04 3.57
N ASP A 461 1.26 -20.50 2.36
CA ASP A 461 0.02 -20.22 1.66
C ASP A 461 -0.58 -21.51 1.12
N ASN A 462 -1.87 -21.68 1.30
CA ASN A 462 -2.62 -22.79 0.73
C ASN A 462 -3.82 -22.23 -0.02
N TYR A 463 -3.85 -22.47 -1.31
CA TYR A 463 -4.90 -22.05 -2.24
C TYR A 463 -5.70 -23.27 -2.67
N ASP A 464 -7.01 -23.11 -2.69
CA ASP A 464 -7.97 -24.02 -3.27
C ASP A 464 -8.95 -23.20 -4.11
N GLU A 465 -8.87 -23.34 -5.44
CA GLU A 465 -9.62 -22.53 -6.40
C GLU A 465 -10.36 -23.43 -7.37
N ARG A 466 -11.64 -23.11 -7.63
CA ARG A 466 -12.45 -23.80 -8.62
C ARG A 466 -13.10 -22.77 -9.54
N LEU A 467 -12.77 -22.85 -10.83
CA LEU A 467 -13.41 -22.09 -11.90
C LEU A 467 -14.18 -23.03 -12.81
N SER A 468 -15.50 -22.91 -12.83
CA SER A 468 -16.38 -23.64 -13.75
C SER A 468 -17.18 -22.67 -14.60
N ASP A 469 -17.24 -22.85 -15.88
CA ASP A 469 -18.08 -22.07 -16.80
C ASP A 469 -19.38 -22.80 -17.18
N GLY A 470 -19.66 -23.98 -16.55
CA GLY A 470 -20.85 -24.75 -16.74
C GLY A 470 -21.03 -25.35 -18.15
N ARG A 471 -19.94 -25.38 -18.94
CA ARG A 471 -19.97 -26.04 -20.25
C ARG A 471 -19.87 -27.53 -20.07
N ASN A 472 -20.76 -28.24 -20.71
CA ASN A 472 -20.67 -29.70 -20.82
C ASN A 472 -20.00 -30.03 -22.16
N TYR A 473 -18.77 -30.48 -22.10
CA TYR A 473 -18.09 -31.04 -23.27
C TYR A 473 -18.43 -32.52 -23.38
N LEU A 474 -19.04 -32.91 -24.48
CA LEU A 474 -19.53 -34.28 -24.68
C LEU A 474 -18.47 -35.38 -24.60
N THR A 475 -17.21 -34.99 -24.70
CA THR A 475 -16.02 -35.87 -24.69
C THR A 475 -15.27 -35.88 -23.37
N ASP A 476 -15.61 -34.99 -22.41
CA ASP A 476 -14.90 -34.88 -21.16
C ASP A 476 -15.23 -36.00 -20.19
N THR A 477 -14.23 -36.60 -19.60
CA THR A 477 -14.40 -37.43 -18.41
C THR A 477 -14.55 -36.56 -17.15
N PRO A 478 -15.12 -37.07 -16.06
CA PRO A 478 -15.12 -36.33 -14.79
C PRO A 478 -13.73 -35.90 -14.31
N ALA A 479 -12.67 -36.67 -14.63
CA ALA A 479 -11.30 -36.34 -14.33
C ALA A 479 -10.78 -35.16 -15.15
N ASP A 480 -11.15 -35.04 -16.42
CA ASP A 480 -10.76 -33.91 -17.28
C ASP A 480 -11.43 -32.62 -16.81
N VAL A 481 -12.69 -32.68 -16.40
CA VAL A 481 -13.41 -31.56 -15.82
C VAL A 481 -12.74 -31.12 -14.51
N GLU A 482 -12.45 -32.05 -13.60
CA GLU A 482 -11.79 -31.75 -12.33
C GLU A 482 -10.40 -31.14 -12.56
N ALA A 483 -9.59 -31.68 -13.47
CA ALA A 483 -8.26 -31.16 -13.77
C ALA A 483 -8.28 -29.75 -14.38
N ARG A 484 -9.33 -29.44 -15.16
CA ARG A 484 -9.49 -28.11 -15.79
C ARG A 484 -10.04 -27.08 -14.80
N GLU A 485 -11.01 -27.46 -13.97
CA GLU A 485 -11.74 -26.55 -13.12
C GLU A 485 -11.12 -26.35 -11.75
N HIS A 486 -10.42 -27.34 -11.20
CA HIS A 486 -9.92 -27.34 -9.84
C HIS A 486 -8.41 -27.11 -9.81
N ARG A 487 -7.97 -26.12 -9.08
CA ARG A 487 -6.55 -25.71 -8.92
C ARG A 487 -6.22 -25.63 -7.44
N THR A 488 -5.30 -26.47 -7.01
CA THR A 488 -4.74 -26.39 -5.66
C THR A 488 -3.28 -25.99 -5.72
N ARG A 489 -2.86 -25.11 -4.81
CA ARG A 489 -1.47 -24.69 -4.72
C ARG A 489 -1.09 -24.49 -3.26
N ARG A 490 -0.02 -25.15 -2.85
CA ARG A 490 0.57 -24.99 -1.51
C ARG A 490 1.98 -24.41 -1.65
N GLU A 491 2.17 -23.27 -1.03
CA GLU A 491 3.45 -22.56 -1.01
C GLU A 491 4.07 -22.62 0.38
N LEU A 492 5.35 -22.99 0.42
CA LEU A 492 6.20 -23.00 1.59
C LEU A 492 7.46 -22.24 1.23
N VAL A 493 7.64 -21.07 1.81
CA VAL A 493 8.72 -20.17 1.42
C VAL A 493 9.52 -19.70 2.64
N PRO A 494 10.47 -20.50 3.14
CA PRO A 494 11.48 -20.01 4.06
C PRO A 494 12.41 -19.02 3.35
N GLY A 495 12.77 -17.95 4.06
CA GLY A 495 13.64 -16.91 3.54
C GLY A 495 14.56 -16.35 4.61
N ALA A 496 15.67 -15.77 4.16
CA ALA A 496 16.61 -15.03 4.98
C ALA A 496 16.93 -13.70 4.29
N PHE A 497 17.15 -12.65 5.08
CA PHE A 497 17.51 -11.35 4.57
C PHE A 497 18.52 -10.63 5.45
N ALA A 498 19.29 -9.77 4.80
CA ALA A 498 20.18 -8.81 5.44
C ALA A 498 20.10 -7.47 4.73
N GLU A 499 20.02 -6.40 5.51
CA GLU A 499 20.00 -5.03 5.03
C GLU A 499 21.01 -4.21 5.83
N TYR A 500 21.83 -3.46 5.13
CA TYR A 500 22.82 -2.57 5.72
C TYR A 500 22.51 -1.15 5.34
N THR A 501 22.46 -0.27 6.33
CA THR A 501 22.26 1.17 6.17
C THR A 501 23.53 1.88 6.59
N TYR A 502 24.10 2.63 5.66
CA TYR A 502 25.14 3.61 5.91
C TYR A 502 24.57 5.01 5.82
N GLN A 503 24.78 5.80 6.86
CA GLN A 503 24.39 7.20 6.89
C GLN A 503 25.55 8.04 7.41
N ASN A 504 26.15 8.85 6.53
CA ASN A 504 27.12 9.80 7.00
C ASN A 504 26.43 11.00 7.68
N SER A 505 27.16 11.71 8.53
CA SER A 505 26.65 12.86 9.27
C SER A 505 26.35 14.09 8.39
N ARG A 506 26.64 14.04 7.09
CA ARG A 506 26.56 15.20 6.19
C ARG A 506 25.36 15.11 5.23
N ASN A 507 25.35 14.14 4.31
CA ASN A 507 24.40 14.21 3.20
C ASN A 507 24.11 12.88 2.49
N LEU A 508 24.80 11.79 2.80
CA LEU A 508 24.65 10.53 2.08
C LEU A 508 24.03 9.46 2.98
N THR A 509 22.97 8.82 2.49
CA THR A 509 22.43 7.59 3.06
C THR A 509 22.37 6.53 1.98
N VAL A 510 22.91 5.35 2.27
CA VAL A 510 22.88 4.18 1.39
C VAL A 510 22.24 3.03 2.15
N VAL A 511 21.27 2.37 1.53
CA VAL A 511 20.66 1.13 2.05
C VAL A 511 20.85 0.05 1.02
N ALA A 512 21.65 -0.96 1.36
CA ALA A 512 21.87 -2.14 0.53
C ALA A 512 21.25 -3.36 1.21
N GLY A 513 20.40 -4.08 0.52
CA GLY A 513 19.72 -5.25 1.02
C GLY A 513 19.85 -6.44 0.09
N LEU A 514 19.95 -7.61 0.69
CA LEU A 514 19.93 -8.89 0.00
C LEU A 514 18.95 -9.83 0.69
N ARG A 515 18.08 -10.43 -0.09
CA ARG A 515 17.12 -11.42 0.40
C ARG A 515 17.18 -12.65 -0.48
N THR A 516 17.14 -13.82 0.16
CA THR A 516 17.03 -15.11 -0.51
C THR A 516 15.84 -15.88 0.05
N ASP A 517 15.03 -16.44 -0.82
CA ASP A 517 13.85 -17.22 -0.49
C ASP A 517 13.90 -18.56 -1.23
N ARG A 518 13.55 -19.65 -0.56
CA ARG A 518 13.41 -20.96 -1.19
C ARG A 518 11.95 -21.31 -1.35
N HIS A 519 11.45 -21.15 -2.55
CA HIS A 519 10.07 -21.53 -2.86
C HIS A 519 9.99 -23.03 -3.13
N ASN A 520 9.08 -23.77 -2.48
CA ASN A 520 8.96 -25.22 -2.66
C ASN A 520 8.66 -25.65 -4.10
N LEU A 521 7.95 -24.82 -4.89
CA LEU A 521 7.61 -25.10 -6.29
C LEU A 521 8.63 -24.57 -7.28
N TYR A 522 9.28 -23.44 -6.97
CA TYR A 522 10.08 -22.68 -7.94
C TYR A 522 11.55 -22.52 -7.55
N GLY A 523 12.00 -23.18 -6.48
CA GLY A 523 13.41 -23.19 -6.05
C GLY A 523 13.88 -21.87 -5.45
N TRP A 524 15.16 -21.60 -5.54
CA TRP A 524 15.80 -20.44 -4.94
C TRP A 524 15.53 -19.16 -5.74
N GLN A 525 15.16 -18.11 -5.00
CA GLN A 525 14.94 -16.77 -5.53
C GLN A 525 15.84 -15.79 -4.78
N LEU A 526 16.50 -14.90 -5.50
CA LEU A 526 17.39 -13.88 -4.97
C LEU A 526 16.85 -12.50 -5.33
N THR A 527 16.70 -11.62 -4.35
CA THR A 527 16.19 -10.26 -4.53
C THR A 527 17.13 -9.22 -3.91
N PRO A 528 18.14 -8.74 -4.66
CA PRO A 528 18.98 -7.61 -4.25
C PRO A 528 18.23 -6.29 -4.38
N ARG A 529 18.48 -5.35 -3.46
CA ARG A 529 17.92 -3.98 -3.47
C ARG A 529 18.95 -2.97 -2.99
N LEU A 530 18.97 -1.81 -3.63
CA LEU A 530 19.82 -0.69 -3.30
C LEU A 530 18.99 0.60 -3.34
N ASN A 531 19.07 1.39 -2.27
CA ASN A 531 18.50 2.72 -2.21
C ASN A 531 19.58 3.71 -1.77
N VAL A 532 19.70 4.80 -2.48
CA VAL A 532 20.66 5.87 -2.21
C VAL A 532 19.90 7.18 -2.09
N LYS A 533 20.18 7.94 -1.03
CA LYS A 533 19.73 9.31 -0.83
C LYS A 533 20.94 10.20 -0.71
N TYR A 534 20.94 11.30 -1.44
CA TYR A 534 22.01 12.29 -1.41
C TYR A 534 21.42 13.70 -1.30
N ASP A 535 21.68 14.37 -0.17
CA ASP A 535 21.31 15.75 0.06
C ASP A 535 22.38 16.66 -0.58
N VAL A 536 22.20 17.02 -1.86
CA VAL A 536 23.17 17.81 -2.65
C VAL A 536 23.38 19.19 -2.04
N LEU A 537 22.26 19.83 -1.68
CA LEU A 537 22.17 21.10 -1.01
C LEU A 537 21.17 20.97 0.15
N LYS A 538 21.12 21.99 1.03
CA LYS A 538 20.13 22.01 2.14
C LYS A 538 18.69 21.82 1.68
N ASN A 539 18.40 22.22 0.44
CA ASN A 539 17.04 22.25 -0.13
C ASN A 539 16.85 21.26 -1.29
N THR A 540 17.89 20.47 -1.66
CA THR A 540 17.85 19.58 -2.83
C THR A 540 18.21 18.17 -2.42
N VAL A 541 17.27 17.24 -2.63
CA VAL A 541 17.42 15.83 -2.29
C VAL A 541 17.33 15.00 -3.55
N LEU A 542 18.36 14.23 -3.84
CA LEU A 542 18.37 13.21 -4.89
C LEU A 542 18.19 11.83 -4.27
N ARG A 543 17.43 10.98 -4.92
CA ARG A 543 17.28 9.57 -4.57
C ARG A 543 17.42 8.70 -5.81
N ALA A 544 18.04 7.54 -5.62
CA ALA A 544 18.11 6.50 -6.63
C ALA A 544 17.76 5.16 -5.98
N ALA A 545 17.07 4.31 -6.72
CA ALA A 545 16.70 2.98 -6.29
C ALA A 545 16.94 1.98 -7.44
N ALA A 546 17.45 0.80 -7.10
CA ALA A 546 17.58 -0.32 -8.03
C ALA A 546 17.35 -1.62 -7.27
N GLY A 547 16.65 -2.56 -7.86
CA GLY A 547 16.48 -3.87 -7.24
C GLY A 547 15.53 -4.75 -8.00
N SER A 548 15.44 -5.99 -7.56
CA SER A 548 14.51 -6.97 -8.13
C SER A 548 13.42 -7.37 -7.13
N GLY A 549 12.33 -7.90 -7.68
CA GLY A 549 11.25 -8.52 -6.94
C GLY A 549 10.68 -9.68 -7.76
N PHE A 550 10.01 -10.60 -7.09
CA PHE A 550 9.28 -11.68 -7.75
C PHE A 550 7.93 -11.93 -7.07
N ARG A 551 6.99 -12.50 -7.80
CA ARG A 551 5.71 -12.95 -7.27
C ARG A 551 5.23 -14.20 -8.00
N VAL A 552 4.35 -14.95 -7.37
CA VAL A 552 3.60 -16.00 -8.03
C VAL A 552 2.24 -15.45 -8.43
N ALA A 553 1.91 -15.54 -9.71
CA ALA A 553 0.62 -15.05 -10.23
C ALA A 553 -0.54 -15.90 -9.71
N ASN A 554 -1.69 -15.24 -9.51
CA ASN A 554 -2.98 -15.90 -9.29
C ASN A 554 -3.83 -15.67 -10.55
N PRO A 555 -3.72 -16.54 -11.57
CA PRO A 555 -4.19 -16.23 -12.93
C PRO A 555 -5.68 -15.86 -12.99
N ILE A 556 -6.52 -16.46 -12.18
CA ILE A 556 -7.96 -16.14 -12.13
C ILE A 556 -8.19 -14.87 -11.31
N ALA A 557 -7.69 -14.81 -10.08
CA ALA A 557 -7.90 -13.66 -9.20
C ALA A 557 -7.30 -12.36 -9.76
N ASP A 558 -6.10 -12.41 -10.36
CA ASP A 558 -5.47 -11.24 -10.98
C ASP A 558 -6.27 -10.72 -12.19
N ASN A 559 -7.09 -11.56 -12.82
CA ASN A 559 -7.92 -11.27 -14.00
C ASN A 559 -9.42 -11.40 -13.72
N ALA A 560 -9.86 -11.29 -12.46
CA ALA A 560 -11.24 -11.53 -12.05
C ALA A 560 -12.28 -10.62 -12.75
N ALA A 561 -11.88 -9.42 -13.19
CA ALA A 561 -12.74 -8.54 -13.99
C ALA A 561 -13.25 -9.21 -15.28
N MET A 562 -12.41 -10.05 -15.91
CA MET A 562 -12.75 -10.74 -17.16
C MET A 562 -13.82 -11.83 -16.99
N LEU A 563 -14.12 -12.24 -15.75
CA LEU A 563 -15.25 -13.16 -15.47
C LEU A 563 -16.61 -12.54 -15.85
N ALA A 564 -16.68 -11.21 -15.90
CA ALA A 564 -17.85 -10.45 -16.33
C ALA A 564 -17.91 -10.25 -17.86
N SER A 565 -17.38 -11.18 -18.64
CA SER A 565 -17.40 -11.16 -20.12
C SER A 565 -17.69 -12.55 -20.68
N ALA A 566 -17.98 -12.59 -21.98
CA ALA A 566 -18.16 -13.84 -22.71
C ALA A 566 -16.82 -14.55 -23.02
N ARG A 567 -15.65 -13.92 -22.69
CA ARG A 567 -14.35 -14.52 -22.96
C ARG A 567 -14.13 -15.84 -22.22
N GLU A 568 -13.51 -16.77 -22.92
CA GLU A 568 -13.08 -18.05 -22.35
C GLU A 568 -11.71 -17.90 -21.69
N PHE A 569 -11.53 -18.48 -20.51
CA PHE A 569 -10.24 -18.51 -19.83
C PHE A 569 -9.42 -19.72 -20.31
N VAL A 570 -8.24 -19.46 -20.89
CA VAL A 570 -7.27 -20.48 -21.24
C VAL A 570 -6.00 -20.21 -20.44
N ILE A 571 -5.71 -21.08 -19.48
CA ILE A 571 -4.61 -20.88 -18.52
C ILE A 571 -3.53 -21.90 -18.76
N GLY A 572 -2.31 -21.41 -19.01
CA GLY A 572 -1.12 -22.23 -19.19
C GLY A 572 -0.84 -23.15 -17.99
N THR A 573 -0.36 -24.35 -18.28
CA THR A 573 -0.12 -25.38 -17.25
C THR A 573 1.20 -25.17 -16.47
N ASN A 574 2.19 -24.50 -17.07
CA ASN A 574 3.56 -24.34 -16.54
C ASN A 574 3.88 -22.87 -16.27
N LEU A 575 3.02 -22.18 -15.52
CA LEU A 575 3.27 -20.78 -15.15
C LEU A 575 4.49 -20.67 -14.23
N ARG A 576 5.40 -19.80 -14.58
CA ARG A 576 6.62 -19.48 -13.81
C ARG A 576 6.38 -18.23 -12.95
N PRO A 577 7.14 -18.03 -11.87
CA PRO A 577 7.07 -16.78 -11.12
C PRO A 577 7.35 -15.58 -12.02
N GLU A 578 6.62 -14.53 -11.82
CA GLU A 578 6.89 -13.24 -12.41
C GLU A 578 8.09 -12.61 -11.70
N LYS A 579 9.05 -12.14 -12.45
CA LYS A 579 10.28 -11.54 -11.94
C LYS A 579 10.65 -10.32 -12.74
N ALA A 580 10.99 -9.24 -12.05
CA ALA A 580 11.36 -8.00 -12.71
C ALA A 580 12.46 -7.25 -11.94
N TRP A 581 13.18 -6.41 -12.71
CA TRP A 581 14.05 -5.38 -12.19
C TRP A 581 13.36 -4.03 -12.26
N ASN A 582 13.49 -3.24 -11.20
CA ASN A 582 13.03 -1.87 -11.15
C ASN A 582 14.23 -0.96 -10.84
N VAL A 583 14.41 0.06 -11.66
CA VAL A 583 15.46 1.07 -11.51
C VAL A 583 14.82 2.44 -11.67
N GLY A 584 15.17 3.36 -10.79
CA GLY A 584 14.62 4.70 -10.91
C GLY A 584 15.23 5.67 -9.91
N GLY A 585 14.73 6.88 -9.93
CA GLY A 585 15.17 7.92 -9.04
C GLY A 585 14.21 9.09 -8.96
N SER A 586 14.49 9.97 -8.00
CA SER A 586 13.75 11.21 -7.80
C SER A 586 14.67 12.36 -7.44
N ALA A 587 14.27 13.57 -7.86
CA ALA A 587 14.84 14.83 -7.43
C ALA A 587 13.75 15.64 -6.72
N THR A 588 14.03 16.06 -5.48
CA THR A 588 13.11 16.90 -4.70
C THR A 588 13.80 18.22 -4.42
N GLN A 589 13.18 19.31 -4.82
CA GLN A 589 13.63 20.68 -4.56
C GLN A 589 12.66 21.39 -3.63
N TYR A 590 13.14 21.81 -2.45
CA TYR A 590 12.40 22.68 -1.54
C TYR A 590 12.80 24.13 -1.83
N PHE A 591 11.84 25.03 -1.90
CA PHE A 591 12.10 26.44 -2.13
C PHE A 591 10.98 27.31 -1.54
N THR A 592 11.16 28.60 -1.56
CA THR A 592 10.13 29.57 -1.16
C THR A 592 9.60 30.25 -2.38
N ALA A 593 8.29 30.21 -2.58
CA ALA A 593 7.59 30.95 -3.62
C ALA A 593 6.47 31.76 -2.98
N LEU A 594 6.31 33.01 -3.39
CA LEU A 594 5.30 33.93 -2.82
C LEU A 594 5.40 34.04 -1.28
N SER A 595 6.60 33.99 -0.74
CA SER A 595 6.91 34.00 0.72
C SER A 595 6.41 32.77 1.50
N HIS A 596 6.00 31.71 0.81
CA HIS A 596 5.50 30.47 1.41
C HIS A 596 6.32 29.27 0.91
N PRO A 597 6.34 28.15 1.67
CA PRO A 597 7.07 26.96 1.27
C PRO A 597 6.47 26.32 0.01
N ALA A 598 7.35 25.89 -0.88
CA ALA A 598 7.03 25.17 -2.09
C ALA A 598 7.95 23.98 -2.27
N THR A 599 7.46 22.94 -2.93
CA THR A 599 8.22 21.71 -3.21
C THR A 599 7.97 21.31 -4.66
N PHE A 600 9.05 21.06 -5.38
CA PHE A 600 9.02 20.49 -6.72
C PHE A 600 9.69 19.14 -6.73
N ILE A 601 9.06 18.15 -7.37
CA ILE A 601 9.51 16.77 -7.39
C ILE A 601 9.50 16.26 -8.82
N LEU A 602 10.57 15.58 -9.21
CA LEU A 602 10.66 14.83 -10.45
C LEU A 602 10.97 13.38 -10.12
N ASP A 603 10.23 12.46 -10.71
CA ASP A 603 10.42 11.01 -10.54
C ASP A 603 10.53 10.34 -11.92
N TYR A 604 11.46 9.41 -12.05
CA TYR A 604 11.53 8.47 -13.17
C TYR A 604 11.80 7.07 -12.69
N TYR A 605 11.01 6.11 -13.17
CA TYR A 605 11.17 4.68 -12.87
C TYR A 605 11.01 3.84 -14.15
N HIS A 606 11.83 2.82 -14.25
CA HIS A 606 11.79 1.81 -15.30
C HIS A 606 11.72 0.43 -14.66
N THR A 607 10.73 -0.36 -15.04
CA THR A 607 10.58 -1.77 -14.68
C THR A 607 10.69 -2.60 -15.93
N GLU A 608 11.56 -3.62 -15.93
CA GLU A 608 11.72 -4.61 -17.00
C GLU A 608 11.47 -6.01 -16.43
N PHE A 609 10.60 -6.78 -17.06
CA PHE A 609 10.28 -8.14 -16.64
C PHE A 609 11.24 -9.16 -17.26
N GLU A 610 11.80 -10.03 -16.43
CA GLU A 610 12.49 -11.25 -16.88
C GLU A 610 11.46 -12.31 -17.29
N ASN A 611 10.36 -12.42 -16.55
CA ASN A 611 9.17 -13.19 -16.85
C ASN A 611 7.95 -12.48 -16.27
N GLN A 612 6.85 -12.53 -17.03
CA GLN A 612 5.54 -12.05 -16.61
C GLN A 612 4.49 -13.08 -17.01
N VAL A 613 3.44 -13.26 -16.21
CA VAL A 613 2.25 -14.01 -16.61
C VAL A 613 1.33 -13.02 -17.33
N VAL A 614 1.28 -13.17 -18.65
CA VAL A 614 0.59 -12.25 -19.55
C VAL A 614 -0.84 -12.75 -19.77
N ALA A 615 -1.82 -11.86 -19.62
CA ALA A 615 -3.21 -12.11 -20.01
C ALA A 615 -3.43 -11.48 -21.39
N ASP A 616 -3.40 -12.29 -22.42
CA ASP A 616 -3.56 -11.86 -23.80
C ASP A 616 -5.03 -11.84 -24.20
N MET A 617 -5.48 -10.66 -24.59
CA MET A 617 -6.85 -10.39 -25.10
C MET A 617 -6.81 -9.82 -26.53
N TYR A 618 -5.63 -9.59 -27.08
CA TYR A 618 -5.49 -9.03 -28.43
C TYR A 618 -5.47 -10.12 -29.49
N THR A 619 -4.76 -11.21 -29.24
CA THR A 619 -4.56 -12.29 -30.24
C THR A 619 -5.88 -12.98 -30.58
N SER A 620 -6.74 -13.22 -29.61
CA SER A 620 -8.05 -13.86 -29.79
C SER A 620 -9.11 -13.14 -28.94
N PRO A 621 -9.88 -12.21 -29.50
CA PRO A 621 -10.79 -11.37 -28.71
C PRO A 621 -11.79 -12.11 -27.82
N GLY A 622 -12.26 -13.31 -28.22
CA GLY A 622 -13.15 -14.16 -27.44
C GLY A 622 -12.47 -15.03 -26.39
N ILE A 623 -11.14 -14.92 -26.25
CA ILE A 623 -10.33 -15.71 -25.31
C ILE A 623 -9.49 -14.77 -24.47
N ILE A 624 -9.31 -15.10 -23.21
CA ILE A 624 -8.23 -14.57 -22.39
C ILE A 624 -7.20 -15.68 -22.20
N ALA A 625 -6.10 -15.60 -22.97
CA ALA A 625 -4.99 -16.53 -22.85
C ALA A 625 -4.02 -16.05 -21.78
N ILE A 626 -3.84 -16.84 -20.72
CA ILE A 626 -2.98 -16.51 -19.59
C ILE A 626 -1.78 -17.44 -19.61
N ASP A 627 -0.61 -16.94 -19.99
CA ASP A 627 0.62 -17.72 -20.06
C ASP A 627 1.85 -16.87 -19.72
N ASN A 628 2.99 -17.52 -19.61
CA ASN A 628 4.27 -16.82 -19.45
C ASN A 628 4.58 -15.92 -20.64
N LEU A 629 5.30 -14.84 -20.36
CA LEU A 629 5.86 -14.01 -21.43
C LEU A 629 6.59 -14.91 -22.46
N GLN A 630 6.24 -14.77 -23.72
CA GLN A 630 6.79 -15.61 -24.79
C GLN A 630 8.32 -15.45 -24.92
N SER A 631 8.98 -16.50 -25.40
CA SER A 631 10.45 -16.49 -25.62
C SER A 631 10.84 -15.37 -26.57
N GLY A 632 11.80 -14.53 -26.17
CA GLY A 632 12.20 -13.34 -26.92
C GLY A 632 11.26 -12.16 -26.82
N GLY A 633 10.09 -12.31 -26.16
CA GLY A 633 9.17 -11.23 -25.87
C GLY A 633 9.72 -10.28 -24.79
N ARG A 634 9.19 -9.06 -24.77
CA ARG A 634 9.53 -8.03 -23.79
C ARG A 634 8.28 -7.55 -23.06
N SER A 635 8.44 -7.24 -21.80
CA SER A 635 7.44 -6.52 -21.01
C SER A 635 8.12 -5.50 -20.11
N PHE A 636 7.68 -4.24 -20.19
CA PHE A 636 8.25 -3.16 -19.39
C PHE A 636 7.23 -2.08 -19.03
N ALA A 637 7.56 -1.30 -18.01
CA ALA A 637 6.84 -0.09 -17.63
C ALA A 637 7.82 1.05 -17.37
N ARG A 638 7.61 2.19 -18.01
CA ARG A 638 8.32 3.45 -17.80
C ARG A 638 7.35 4.47 -17.25
N SER A 639 7.71 5.11 -16.16
CA SER A 639 6.90 6.12 -15.49
C SER A 639 7.73 7.37 -15.23
N PHE A 640 7.27 8.49 -15.74
CA PHE A 640 7.78 9.82 -15.41
C PHE A 640 6.69 10.61 -14.68
N GLN A 641 7.04 11.31 -13.60
CA GLN A 641 6.11 12.19 -12.88
C GLN A 641 6.82 13.48 -12.50
N ALA A 642 6.16 14.61 -12.74
CA ALA A 642 6.52 15.91 -12.22
C ALA A 642 5.40 16.39 -11.28
N GLU A 643 5.74 16.89 -10.10
CA GLU A 643 4.78 17.36 -9.09
C GLU A 643 5.25 18.67 -8.47
N LEU A 644 4.33 19.64 -8.36
CA LEU A 644 4.53 20.91 -7.69
C LEU A 644 3.53 21.04 -6.54
N GLN A 645 4.01 21.36 -5.37
CA GLN A 645 3.20 21.69 -4.19
C GLN A 645 3.57 23.11 -3.73
N ILE A 646 2.58 23.94 -3.50
CA ILE A 646 2.78 25.33 -3.07
C ILE A 646 1.62 25.77 -2.18
N GLU A 647 1.90 26.65 -1.23
CA GLU A 647 0.91 27.37 -0.44
C GLU A 647 0.98 28.88 -0.81
N PRO A 648 0.30 29.31 -1.88
CA PRO A 648 0.44 30.67 -2.37
C PRO A 648 -0.11 31.73 -1.40
N LEU A 649 -1.07 31.34 -0.57
CA LEU A 649 -1.68 32.16 0.48
C LEU A 649 -1.88 31.29 1.71
N LYS A 650 -1.82 31.85 2.90
CA LYS A 650 -2.06 31.13 4.16
C LYS A 650 -3.39 30.37 4.11
N GLY A 651 -3.32 29.07 4.29
CA GLY A 651 -4.48 28.19 4.26
C GLY A 651 -4.90 27.70 2.88
N LEU A 652 -4.37 28.24 1.77
CA LEU A 652 -4.61 27.73 0.41
C LEU A 652 -3.47 26.82 -0.03
N GLN A 653 -3.73 25.54 -0.14
CA GLN A 653 -2.79 24.53 -0.66
C GLN A 653 -3.09 24.23 -2.12
N MET A 654 -2.09 24.26 -2.96
CA MET A 654 -2.18 23.86 -4.35
C MET A 654 -1.19 22.74 -4.63
N LYS A 655 -1.67 21.69 -5.27
CA LYS A 655 -0.87 20.55 -5.72
C LYS A 655 -1.18 20.28 -7.17
N GLY A 656 -0.18 20.33 -8.02
CA GLY A 656 -0.27 19.99 -9.44
C GLY A 656 0.68 18.85 -9.77
N ALA A 657 0.27 17.89 -10.57
CA ALA A 657 1.13 16.82 -11.03
C ALA A 657 0.80 16.42 -12.48
N TYR A 658 1.83 16.03 -13.20
CA TYR A 658 1.72 15.44 -14.52
C TYR A 658 2.51 14.12 -14.53
N LYS A 659 1.92 13.09 -15.16
CA LYS A 659 2.50 11.76 -15.29
C LYS A 659 2.47 11.32 -16.74
N TYR A 660 3.56 10.71 -17.19
CA TYR A 660 3.68 10.00 -18.46
C TYR A 660 4.00 8.54 -18.21
N LEU A 661 3.26 7.64 -18.86
CA LEU A 661 3.40 6.20 -18.73
C LEU A 661 3.58 5.56 -20.10
N ASP A 662 4.63 4.73 -20.25
CA ASP A 662 4.83 3.85 -21.40
C ASP A 662 4.92 2.41 -20.88
N VAL A 663 3.80 1.69 -20.96
CA VAL A 663 3.68 0.30 -20.49
C VAL A 663 3.35 -0.58 -21.67
N ARG A 664 4.24 -1.52 -21.98
CA ARG A 664 4.09 -2.41 -23.13
C ARG A 664 4.45 -3.83 -22.77
N THR A 665 3.76 -4.74 -23.42
CA THR A 665 4.01 -6.19 -23.33
C THR A 665 3.92 -6.80 -24.71
N THR A 666 4.70 -7.83 -24.96
CA THR A 666 4.63 -8.57 -26.23
C THR A 666 3.44 -9.54 -26.18
N TYR A 667 2.53 -9.38 -27.14
CA TYR A 667 1.41 -10.24 -27.44
C TYR A 667 1.60 -10.75 -28.86
N ASP A 668 1.60 -12.05 -29.07
CA ASP A 668 1.79 -12.69 -30.39
C ASP A 668 2.88 -12.04 -31.26
N ASN A 669 4.09 -11.95 -30.70
CA ASN A 669 5.29 -11.33 -31.32
C ASN A 669 5.21 -9.80 -31.58
N GLN A 670 4.13 -9.14 -31.17
CA GLN A 670 4.01 -7.68 -31.29
C GLN A 670 4.09 -7.01 -29.93
N LEU A 671 4.90 -5.97 -29.83
CA LEU A 671 5.06 -5.17 -28.60
C LEU A 671 3.97 -4.09 -28.53
N LEU A 672 2.84 -4.40 -27.87
CA LEU A 672 1.66 -3.54 -27.81
C LEU A 672 1.55 -2.84 -26.44
N PRO A 673 0.83 -1.69 -26.39
CA PRO A 673 0.53 -1.04 -25.12
C PRO A 673 -0.38 -1.92 -24.26
N LYS A 674 -0.18 -1.88 -22.93
CA LYS A 674 -1.06 -2.58 -21.99
C LYS A 674 -2.47 -1.97 -22.03
N PRO A 675 -3.54 -2.78 -22.19
CA PRO A 675 -4.91 -2.27 -22.18
C PRO A 675 -5.24 -1.49 -20.91
N LEU A 676 -6.15 -0.52 -21.02
CA LEU A 676 -6.72 0.30 -19.93
C LEU A 676 -5.70 1.16 -19.16
N THR A 677 -4.43 1.23 -19.59
CA THR A 677 -3.42 2.07 -18.95
C THR A 677 -3.29 3.41 -19.69
N PRO A 678 -3.59 4.57 -19.06
CA PRO A 678 -3.49 5.87 -19.73
C PRO A 678 -2.03 6.24 -19.96
N THR A 679 -1.70 6.71 -21.16
CA THR A 679 -0.35 7.20 -21.48
C THR A 679 -0.01 8.49 -20.73
N HIS A 680 -1.00 9.37 -20.56
CA HIS A 680 -0.84 10.65 -19.89
C HIS A 680 -1.86 10.83 -18.79
N ARG A 681 -1.47 11.47 -17.70
CA ARG A 681 -2.37 11.85 -16.60
C ARG A 681 -1.95 13.20 -16.03
N ALA A 682 -2.91 14.08 -15.78
CA ALA A 682 -2.68 15.31 -15.04
C ALA A 682 -3.61 15.36 -13.81
N PHE A 683 -3.13 16.01 -12.77
CA PHE A 683 -3.83 16.12 -11.51
C PHE A 683 -3.63 17.52 -10.93
N VAL A 684 -4.70 18.15 -10.45
CA VAL A 684 -4.66 19.41 -9.71
C VAL A 684 -5.59 19.30 -8.50
N ASN A 685 -5.09 19.61 -7.32
CA ASN A 685 -5.88 19.73 -6.10
C ASN A 685 -5.68 21.11 -5.50
N LEU A 686 -6.79 21.76 -5.17
CA LEU A 686 -6.86 23.04 -4.48
C LEU A 686 -7.57 22.81 -3.15
N GLY A 687 -6.88 22.97 -2.03
CA GLY A 687 -7.43 22.83 -0.69
C GLY A 687 -7.35 24.14 0.05
N TYR A 688 -8.48 24.70 0.48
CA TYR A 688 -8.54 25.87 1.33
C TYR A 688 -9.00 25.53 2.74
N ALA A 689 -8.31 26.07 3.73
CA ALA A 689 -8.71 25.98 5.12
C ALA A 689 -8.71 27.37 5.77
N SER A 690 -9.87 27.76 6.29
CA SER A 690 -10.02 29.02 7.03
C SER A 690 -9.27 28.98 8.36
N ALA A 691 -9.16 30.13 9.03
CA ALA A 691 -8.58 30.21 10.36
C ALA A 691 -9.24 29.20 11.32
N PHE A 692 -8.39 28.48 12.10
CA PHE A 692 -8.78 27.40 13.01
C PHE A 692 -9.51 26.23 12.33
N ASP A 693 -9.29 26.01 11.04
CA ASP A 693 -9.88 24.93 10.23
C ASP A 693 -11.43 24.85 10.30
N LYS A 694 -12.10 25.95 10.62
CA LYS A 694 -13.56 25.99 10.76
C LYS A 694 -14.30 25.67 9.47
N TRP A 695 -13.77 26.11 8.35
CA TRP A 695 -14.22 25.78 7.00
C TRP A 695 -13.09 25.22 6.20
N ARG A 696 -13.35 24.13 5.52
CA ARG A 696 -12.42 23.52 4.56
C ARG A 696 -13.17 23.34 3.24
N ALA A 697 -12.54 23.71 2.15
CA ALA A 697 -13.04 23.50 0.80
C ALA A 697 -11.95 22.85 -0.03
N ASP A 698 -12.29 21.77 -0.69
CA ASP A 698 -11.38 20.99 -1.53
C ASP A 698 -11.94 20.88 -2.94
N PHE A 699 -11.10 21.07 -3.94
CA PHE A 699 -11.43 20.95 -5.34
C PHE A 699 -10.33 20.18 -6.06
N THR A 700 -10.68 19.10 -6.73
CA THR A 700 -9.74 18.20 -7.41
C THR A 700 -10.14 18.04 -8.86
N VAL A 701 -9.19 18.22 -9.77
CA VAL A 701 -9.29 17.92 -11.20
C VAL A 701 -8.35 16.77 -11.52
N GLN A 702 -8.85 15.72 -12.12
CA GLN A 702 -8.08 14.62 -12.66
C GLN A 702 -8.33 14.53 -14.16
N TRP A 703 -7.28 14.63 -14.94
CA TRP A 703 -7.36 14.46 -16.38
C TRP A 703 -6.64 13.17 -16.78
N PHE A 704 -7.30 12.38 -17.63
CA PHE A 704 -6.80 11.10 -18.16
C PHE A 704 -6.69 11.22 -19.68
N GLY A 705 -5.52 10.87 -20.19
CA GLY A 705 -5.25 10.74 -21.62
C GLY A 705 -5.82 9.45 -22.21
N GLU A 706 -5.55 9.27 -23.48
CA GLU A 706 -5.94 8.08 -24.23
C GLU A 706 -5.31 6.81 -23.65
N ARG A 707 -6.02 5.69 -23.82
CA ARG A 707 -5.57 4.35 -23.42
C ARG A 707 -6.02 3.31 -24.42
N ALA A 708 -5.19 2.26 -24.61
CA ALA A 708 -5.52 1.17 -25.49
C ALA A 708 -6.67 0.33 -24.96
N LEU A 709 -7.49 -0.18 -25.86
CA LEU A 709 -8.60 -1.09 -25.59
C LEU A 709 -8.37 -2.44 -26.27
N ALA A 710 -8.94 -3.50 -25.72
CA ALA A 710 -8.96 -4.84 -26.28
C ALA A 710 -10.40 -5.36 -26.34
N HIS A 711 -11.18 -4.81 -27.29
CA HIS A 711 -12.60 -5.15 -27.45
C HIS A 711 -12.83 -6.59 -27.88
N ILE A 712 -13.83 -7.25 -27.30
CA ILE A 712 -14.21 -8.62 -27.65
C ILE A 712 -14.82 -8.70 -29.07
N SER A 713 -15.40 -7.61 -29.56
CA SER A 713 -16.01 -7.51 -30.90
C SER A 713 -15.02 -7.12 -31.99
N SER A 714 -13.71 -6.91 -31.68
CA SER A 714 -12.75 -6.53 -32.70
C SER A 714 -12.58 -7.61 -33.76
N THR A 715 -12.75 -7.24 -35.03
CA THR A 715 -12.71 -8.16 -36.19
C THR A 715 -11.30 -8.43 -36.70
N HIS A 716 -10.28 -7.90 -36.04
CA HIS A 716 -8.90 -8.02 -36.45
C HIS A 716 -8.37 -9.43 -36.12
N ALA A 717 -8.62 -10.37 -37.04
CA ALA A 717 -7.98 -11.66 -37.01
C ALA A 717 -6.47 -11.50 -37.30
N HIS A 718 -5.62 -11.89 -36.38
CA HIS A 718 -4.19 -12.00 -36.60
C HIS A 718 -3.94 -13.05 -37.71
N GLY A 719 -3.16 -12.71 -38.73
CA GLY A 719 -2.81 -13.61 -39.80
C GLY A 719 -2.59 -12.95 -41.17
N THR A 720 -2.91 -11.67 -41.31
CA THR A 720 -2.77 -10.95 -42.59
C THR A 720 -1.45 -10.21 -42.81
N GLY A 721 -0.49 -10.32 -41.87
CA GLY A 721 0.78 -9.59 -41.92
C GLY A 721 0.70 -8.08 -41.71
N GLN A 722 -0.48 -7.56 -41.35
CA GLN A 722 -0.65 -6.15 -40.97
C GLN A 722 -0.34 -5.97 -39.48
N GLU A 723 0.40 -4.87 -39.18
CA GLU A 723 0.66 -4.46 -37.80
C GLU A 723 -0.67 -4.10 -37.09
N TYR A 724 -0.95 -4.75 -35.97
CA TYR A 724 -2.15 -4.48 -35.18
C TYR A 724 -2.03 -3.15 -34.44
N ALA A 725 -2.97 -2.24 -34.64
CA ALA A 725 -3.10 -0.99 -33.90
C ALA A 725 -4.35 -1.07 -33.00
N PRO A 726 -4.20 -1.16 -31.66
CA PRO A 726 -5.33 -1.23 -30.75
C PRO A 726 -6.21 0.03 -30.85
N GLU A 727 -7.52 -0.13 -30.71
CA GLU A 727 -8.43 0.99 -30.51
C GLU A 727 -8.08 1.76 -29.23
N THR A 728 -8.43 3.04 -29.19
CA THR A 728 -8.12 3.89 -28.03
C THR A 728 -9.38 4.52 -27.43
N ALA A 729 -9.47 4.47 -26.10
CA ALA A 729 -10.48 5.23 -25.37
C ALA A 729 -10.16 6.74 -25.42
N PRO A 730 -11.16 7.61 -25.51
CA PRO A 730 -10.97 9.05 -25.53
C PRO A 730 -10.47 9.59 -24.18
N ARG A 731 -9.82 10.74 -24.23
CA ARG A 731 -9.41 11.51 -23.05
C ARG A 731 -10.61 12.10 -22.32
N TYR A 732 -10.54 12.21 -21.00
CA TYR A 732 -11.59 12.82 -20.18
C TYR A 732 -11.03 13.46 -18.92
N ALA A 733 -11.86 14.27 -18.23
CA ALA A 733 -11.53 14.87 -16.95
C ALA A 733 -12.65 14.63 -15.93
N LEU A 734 -12.25 14.42 -14.66
CA LEU A 734 -13.13 14.33 -13.51
C LEU A 734 -12.88 15.50 -12.57
N LEU A 735 -13.95 16.12 -12.11
CA LEU A 735 -13.93 17.24 -11.18
C LEU A 735 -14.66 16.84 -9.91
N ASN A 736 -13.95 16.84 -8.77
CA ASN A 736 -14.51 16.52 -7.47
C ASN A 736 -14.41 17.74 -6.55
N THR A 737 -15.40 17.92 -5.68
CA THR A 737 -15.39 19.02 -4.71
C THR A 737 -15.99 18.58 -3.39
N GLN A 738 -15.48 19.11 -2.29
CA GLN A 738 -16.04 18.92 -0.95
C GLN A 738 -15.97 20.21 -0.15
N LEU A 739 -17.01 20.48 0.61
CA LEU A 739 -17.08 21.54 1.62
C LEU A 739 -17.29 20.92 2.99
N THR A 740 -16.45 21.26 3.96
CA THR A 740 -16.54 20.77 5.33
C THR A 740 -16.68 21.93 6.30
N ARG A 741 -17.60 21.81 7.24
CA ARG A 741 -17.73 22.69 8.41
C ARG A 741 -17.35 21.94 9.67
N ALA A 742 -16.32 22.44 10.35
CA ALA A 742 -15.88 21.89 11.64
C ALA A 742 -16.42 22.72 12.81
N PHE A 743 -16.96 22.01 13.80
CA PHE A 743 -17.32 22.49 15.13
C PHE A 743 -16.38 21.82 16.14
N LYS A 744 -16.56 22.10 17.43
CA LYS A 744 -15.66 21.58 18.47
C LYS A 744 -15.52 20.06 18.46
N ARG A 745 -16.62 19.31 18.30
CA ARG A 745 -16.65 17.83 18.31
C ARG A 745 -17.34 17.23 17.07
N LEU A 746 -17.91 18.05 16.24
CA LEU A 746 -18.70 17.63 15.09
C LEU A 746 -18.14 18.28 13.82
N GLU A 747 -17.95 17.49 12.81
CA GLU A 747 -17.73 17.96 11.42
C GLU A 747 -18.91 17.52 10.57
N VAL A 748 -19.38 18.40 9.71
CA VAL A 748 -20.37 18.09 8.67
C VAL A 748 -19.72 18.39 7.32
N TYR A 749 -19.88 17.49 6.39
CA TYR A 749 -19.33 17.65 5.04
C TYR A 749 -20.36 17.30 3.98
N VAL A 750 -20.27 18.01 2.88
CA VAL A 750 -21.03 17.74 1.64
C VAL A 750 -20.06 17.80 0.47
N GLY A 751 -20.29 16.98 -0.54
CA GLY A 751 -19.43 16.98 -1.71
C GLY A 751 -20.11 16.40 -2.94
N VAL A 752 -19.43 16.59 -4.07
CA VAL A 752 -19.85 16.09 -5.38
C VAL A 752 -18.63 15.49 -6.07
N GLU A 753 -18.72 14.22 -6.41
CA GLU A 753 -17.78 13.58 -7.32
C GLU A 753 -18.27 13.68 -8.75
N ASN A 754 -17.32 13.80 -9.68
CA ASN A 754 -17.62 13.92 -11.10
C ASN A 754 -18.67 15.03 -11.40
N LEU A 755 -18.38 16.25 -10.96
CA LEU A 755 -19.26 17.44 -11.07
C LEU A 755 -19.78 17.66 -12.49
N THR A 756 -18.97 17.35 -13.52
CA THR A 756 -19.32 17.47 -14.93
C THR A 756 -20.29 16.39 -15.42
N ASN A 757 -20.57 15.39 -14.59
CA ASN A 757 -21.44 14.25 -14.94
C ASN A 757 -20.95 13.47 -16.17
N TYR A 758 -19.62 13.41 -16.37
CA TYR A 758 -19.04 12.61 -17.45
C TYR A 758 -19.31 11.11 -17.22
N ARG A 759 -19.61 10.38 -18.28
CA ARG A 759 -19.78 8.91 -18.25
C ARG A 759 -19.08 8.30 -19.43
N GLN A 760 -18.56 7.11 -19.23
CA GLN A 760 -18.09 6.28 -20.34
C GLN A 760 -19.27 5.95 -21.25
N PRO A 761 -19.22 6.24 -22.54
CA PRO A 761 -20.19 5.67 -23.48
C PRO A 761 -20.08 4.15 -23.49
N ASN A 762 -21.20 3.46 -23.46
CA ASN A 762 -21.28 1.99 -23.53
C ASN A 762 -20.27 1.27 -22.61
N PRO A 763 -20.38 1.41 -21.27
CA PRO A 763 -19.45 0.74 -20.35
C PRO A 763 -19.54 -0.79 -20.39
N ILE A 764 -20.64 -1.31 -20.96
CA ILE A 764 -20.89 -2.74 -21.20
C ILE A 764 -21.10 -2.93 -22.70
N GLU A 765 -20.18 -3.64 -23.33
CA GLU A 765 -20.31 -4.03 -24.74
C GLU A 765 -21.41 -5.08 -24.89
N SER A 766 -22.26 -4.92 -25.90
CA SER A 766 -23.41 -5.80 -26.18
C SER A 766 -24.37 -5.95 -24.97
N ALA A 767 -24.62 -4.90 -24.20
CA ALA A 767 -25.52 -4.90 -23.03
C ALA A 767 -26.95 -5.41 -23.36
N ALA A 768 -27.45 -5.16 -24.59
CA ALA A 768 -28.74 -5.67 -25.04
C ALA A 768 -28.80 -7.21 -25.24
N ASN A 769 -27.63 -7.85 -25.41
CA ASN A 769 -27.52 -9.32 -25.56
C ASN A 769 -26.45 -9.89 -24.60
N PRO A 770 -26.68 -9.89 -23.29
CA PRO A 770 -25.69 -10.24 -22.30
C PRO A 770 -25.27 -11.71 -22.24
N PHE A 771 -25.96 -12.57 -23.00
CA PHE A 771 -25.60 -13.99 -23.21
C PHE A 771 -24.94 -14.23 -24.56
N GLY A 772 -24.75 -13.18 -25.34
CA GLY A 772 -24.12 -13.26 -26.66
C GLY A 772 -22.60 -13.38 -26.57
N PRO A 773 -21.94 -13.80 -27.66
CA PRO A 773 -20.48 -14.04 -27.69
C PRO A 773 -19.64 -12.76 -27.62
N THR A 774 -20.24 -11.59 -27.79
CA THR A 774 -19.58 -10.28 -27.77
C THR A 774 -19.89 -9.49 -26.49
N PHE A 775 -20.49 -10.12 -25.48
CA PHE A 775 -20.75 -9.46 -24.21
C PHE A 775 -19.46 -9.22 -23.43
N ASP A 776 -19.22 -7.96 -23.05
CA ASP A 776 -18.05 -7.61 -22.24
C ASP A 776 -18.35 -6.42 -21.31
N ALA A 777 -18.29 -6.67 -20.00
CA ALA A 777 -18.41 -5.65 -18.97
C ALA A 777 -17.06 -5.29 -18.33
N ALA A 778 -15.93 -5.80 -18.85
CA ALA A 778 -14.60 -5.62 -18.27
C ALA A 778 -13.80 -4.47 -18.90
N MET A 779 -14.22 -3.90 -20.04
CA MET A 779 -13.51 -2.81 -20.71
C MET A 779 -13.91 -1.43 -20.16
N VAL A 780 -13.82 -1.27 -18.82
CA VAL A 780 -14.17 0.00 -18.14
C VAL A 780 -12.94 0.91 -18.10
N TRP A 781 -13.03 2.03 -18.82
CA TRP A 781 -11.97 3.03 -18.88
C TRP A 781 -12.36 4.40 -18.30
N GLY A 782 -13.62 4.62 -17.96
CA GLY A 782 -14.16 5.86 -17.42
C GLY A 782 -15.28 5.60 -16.39
N PRO A 783 -15.86 6.65 -15.81
CA PRO A 783 -16.96 6.53 -14.85
C PRO A 783 -18.20 5.88 -15.47
N VAL A 784 -18.80 4.94 -14.76
CA VAL A 784 -20.04 4.26 -15.18
C VAL A 784 -21.27 5.07 -14.73
N TYR A 785 -21.32 5.51 -13.48
CA TYR A 785 -22.53 6.12 -12.84
C TYR A 785 -22.66 7.63 -12.94
N GLY A 786 -21.66 8.36 -13.47
CA GLY A 786 -21.68 9.82 -13.61
C GLY A 786 -21.50 10.56 -12.29
N ARG A 787 -22.28 11.66 -12.09
CA ARG A 787 -22.18 12.50 -10.88
C ARG A 787 -22.73 11.79 -9.66
N LEU A 788 -21.99 11.92 -8.55
CA LEU A 788 -22.36 11.40 -7.23
C LEU A 788 -22.35 12.54 -6.21
N THR A 789 -23.50 12.80 -5.60
CA THR A 789 -23.63 13.78 -4.52
C THR A 789 -23.69 13.06 -3.18
N TYR A 790 -22.96 13.57 -2.18
CA TYR A 790 -22.89 12.94 -0.88
C TYR A 790 -22.88 13.95 0.26
N ALA A 791 -23.28 13.48 1.44
CA ALA A 791 -23.16 14.21 2.69
C ALA A 791 -22.75 13.26 3.82
N GLY A 792 -22.15 13.80 4.85
CA GLY A 792 -21.80 13.02 6.01
C GLY A 792 -21.43 13.87 7.21
N LEU A 793 -21.22 13.19 8.31
CA LEU A 793 -20.84 13.79 9.58
C LEU A 793 -19.77 12.94 10.29
N ARG A 794 -18.91 13.62 11.05
CA ARG A 794 -17.89 13.01 11.93
C ARG A 794 -18.07 13.60 13.32
N TYR A 795 -18.31 12.76 14.31
CA TYR A 795 -18.37 13.18 15.71
C TYR A 795 -17.21 12.54 16.47
N ARG A 796 -16.49 13.35 17.28
CA ARG A 796 -15.29 12.92 18.02
C ARG A 796 -15.39 13.25 19.50
N ILE A 797 -14.86 12.35 20.31
CA ILE A 797 -14.52 12.57 21.72
C ILE A 797 -13.02 12.29 21.82
N GLU A 798 -12.25 13.33 22.19
CA GLU A 798 -10.81 13.26 22.40
C GLU A 798 -10.45 12.58 23.71
#